data_2802e9bd91229073d599ceb96c08dbc4
#
_entry.id   2802e9bd91229073d599ceb96c08dbc4
#
_cell.length_a   1.000
_cell.length_b   1.000
_cell.length_c   1.000
_cell.angle_alpha   90.00
_cell.angle_beta   90.00
_cell.angle_gamma   90.00
#
_symmetry.space_group_name_H-M   'P 1'
#
loop_
_entity.id
_entity.type
_entity.pdbx_description
1 polymer ?
#
loop_
_entity_poly.entity_id
_entity_poly.type
_entity_poly.pdbx_seq_one_letter_code
_entity_poly.pdbx_strand_id
1 'polypeptide(L)'
;MVTVPSRPRFGRVRAGTVGVFALVLCLMLAGGSPSPALRSPAFLIAGMRDLPSAPSGRPWTPAPVTAAGLRMVAGTDGQQFVLHTASGAQTFLPGVDLGDTTPGHVPGDPSISAAQYRAWFAAMGQLGIRVVRIYTVHRPAFYAQLAEYNRANPDRPLYLMQGVALPNDAYIARKNLYDKQVTRAFAAELSDAAKAISGDLDTSDGAWDTDVTPWLAGWIIGTEFDPYALKVSDRRNRDAKPVSGRYFRSTEGANPTERWLAARMNELARYQAARGLSEPIAFVNWPTTDPLRHPQEPLPQEDLYQLDANHVAPTENWPAGTFASYHAFPYYPDFLQREPDLRNGDPYAAYLNALHEHHATMPTMITEFGVPSSLGSAHSGPLGRDQGEHSEAEAMRIDGELLREIKEEGMAGGFLFEWADEWYRLAWNTITHQDASRRQLWHDPLTNEQHFGLLATDPGPLGESSTLLDTDGAWPARQVRATIDESYLHLDIKLGNSPPGSLQIGFDVLPSLTGTPMPGSADRRPDAVFALNLIGQTGQAYVRDQLDPLPLDADVPDAQRGPAPPGWRPFELLTDPAKPIQLQNAGLLRSGDFDTDSLALWHLDKDHLTVRVPWALLAFADPSSREIGVPRSGKLTFQTSPGVRVSFVASGTDQAVGQVTWNIWTVPGYTERIKSGASQFRDAALSVTGG
;
A
#
# COMPACT_ATOMS: atom_id res chain seq x y z
N MET A 1 4.21 2.52 11.66
CA MET A 1 5.33 1.61 11.37
C MET A 1 4.80 0.19 11.32
N VAL A 2 4.34 -0.25 10.18
CA VAL A 2 3.78 -1.60 9.97
C VAL A 2 4.85 -2.44 9.29
N THR A 3 5.42 -3.37 10.04
CA THR A 3 6.45 -4.29 9.54
C THR A 3 5.81 -5.36 8.66
N VAL A 4 6.37 -5.55 7.47
CA VAL A 4 6.02 -6.68 6.58
C VAL A 4 6.45 -7.98 7.26
N PRO A 5 5.56 -8.94 7.53
CA PRO A 5 5.94 -10.21 8.15
C PRO A 5 6.78 -11.06 7.19
N SER A 6 7.91 -11.54 7.69
CA SER A 6 8.78 -12.47 6.97
C SER A 6 8.19 -13.89 6.98
N ARG A 7 8.45 -14.66 5.93
CA ARG A 7 7.98 -16.05 5.71
C ARG A 7 8.23 -16.96 6.93
N PRO A 8 7.23 -17.67 7.45
CA PRO A 8 7.47 -18.75 8.42
C PRO A 8 8.10 -19.97 7.72
N ARG A 9 9.30 -20.35 8.12
CA ARG A 9 9.89 -21.64 7.73
C ARG A 9 9.24 -22.76 8.54
N PHE A 10 8.44 -23.59 7.89
CA PHE A 10 7.92 -24.82 8.48
C PHE A 10 9.06 -25.81 8.74
N GLY A 11 9.21 -26.20 10.00
CA GLY A 11 10.10 -27.26 10.43
C GLY A 11 9.64 -28.62 9.92
N ARG A 12 10.61 -29.43 9.48
CA ARG A 12 10.39 -30.81 9.02
C ARG A 12 9.65 -31.64 10.06
N VAL A 13 8.45 -32.09 9.75
CA VAL A 13 7.78 -33.21 10.42
C VAL A 13 8.03 -34.47 9.59
N ARG A 14 8.62 -35.50 10.22
CA ARG A 14 8.87 -36.78 9.60
C ARG A 14 7.56 -37.52 9.30
N ALA A 15 7.46 -38.04 8.08
CA ALA A 15 6.39 -38.90 7.64
C ALA A 15 6.45 -40.25 8.38
N GLY A 16 5.33 -40.69 8.93
CA GLY A 16 5.05 -42.05 9.37
C GLY A 16 3.98 -42.67 8.47
N THR A 17 4.29 -43.86 8.04
CA THR A 17 3.65 -44.69 7.03
C THR A 17 2.30 -45.29 7.47
N VAL A 18 1.48 -45.72 6.47
CA VAL A 18 0.39 -46.76 6.41
C VAL A 18 -0.93 -46.09 5.92
N GLY A 19 -1.58 -46.51 4.83
CA GLY A 19 -1.79 -47.75 4.15
C GLY A 19 -2.84 -47.60 3.04
N VAL A 20 -2.59 -48.25 1.99
CA VAL A 20 -3.31 -48.95 0.93
C VAL A 20 -4.86 -48.93 0.89
N PHE A 21 -5.42 -48.66 -0.34
CA PHE A 21 -6.54 -49.31 -1.08
C PHE A 21 -7.18 -48.23 -2.00
N ALA A 22 -7.59 -48.39 -3.25
CA ALA A 22 -7.60 -49.51 -4.21
C ALA A 22 -7.82 -48.90 -5.61
N LEU A 23 -7.33 -49.64 -6.59
CA LEU A 23 -7.39 -49.42 -8.02
C LEU A 23 -8.81 -49.66 -8.57
N VAL A 24 -9.31 -48.79 -9.49
CA VAL A 24 -10.25 -49.20 -10.54
C VAL A 24 -9.81 -48.58 -11.87
N LEU A 25 -9.41 -49.48 -12.78
CA LEU A 25 -9.03 -49.26 -14.13
C LEU A 25 -10.27 -49.29 -15.04
N CYS A 26 -10.53 -48.29 -15.85
CA CYS A 26 -11.37 -48.40 -17.03
C CYS A 26 -10.67 -47.76 -18.23
N LEU A 27 -10.12 -48.62 -19.10
CA LEU A 27 -9.74 -48.27 -20.46
C LEU A 27 -11.01 -48.03 -21.30
N MET A 28 -11.09 -46.89 -21.99
CA MET A 28 -11.81 -46.77 -23.27
C MET A 28 -10.95 -45.97 -24.22
N LEU A 29 -10.52 -46.66 -25.27
CA LEU A 29 -9.93 -46.08 -26.49
C LEU A 29 -11.04 -45.38 -27.27
N ALA A 30 -10.89 -44.11 -27.57
CA ALA A 30 -11.53 -43.46 -28.70
C ALA A 30 -10.65 -42.28 -29.13
N GLY A 31 -10.20 -42.33 -30.39
CA GLY A 31 -9.45 -41.27 -31.05
C GLY A 31 -10.27 -39.97 -31.10
N GLY A 32 -9.72 -38.93 -30.50
CA GLY A 32 -10.25 -37.57 -30.53
C GLY A 32 -9.22 -36.61 -31.07
N SER A 33 -9.58 -35.84 -32.06
CA SER A 33 -8.86 -34.69 -32.60
C SER A 33 -8.36 -33.77 -31.51
N PRO A 34 -7.26 -33.03 -31.68
CA PRO A 34 -6.75 -32.12 -30.66
C PRO A 34 -7.83 -31.07 -30.33
N SER A 35 -8.32 -31.08 -29.12
CA SER A 35 -9.19 -30.03 -28.59
C SER A 35 -8.50 -28.68 -28.74
N PRO A 36 -9.19 -27.64 -29.22
CA PRO A 36 -8.63 -26.29 -29.19
C PRO A 36 -8.28 -25.95 -27.76
N ALA A 37 -7.04 -25.54 -27.51
CA ALA A 37 -6.58 -25.05 -26.23
C ALA A 37 -7.61 -24.01 -25.75
N LEU A 38 -8.29 -24.31 -24.65
CA LEU A 38 -9.11 -23.35 -23.94
C LEU A 38 -8.18 -22.19 -23.59
N ARG A 39 -8.28 -21.09 -24.35
CA ARG A 39 -7.66 -19.83 -23.95
C ARG A 39 -8.33 -19.48 -22.63
N SER A 40 -7.57 -19.44 -21.55
CA SER A 40 -8.04 -18.86 -20.30
C SER A 40 -8.69 -17.52 -20.61
N PRO A 41 -9.85 -17.21 -20.04
CA PRO A 41 -10.46 -15.90 -20.26
C PRO A 41 -9.42 -14.83 -19.95
N ALA A 42 -9.26 -13.87 -20.86
CA ALA A 42 -8.33 -12.77 -20.66
C ALA A 42 -8.77 -12.04 -19.38
N PHE A 43 -7.88 -11.95 -18.39
CA PHE A 43 -8.11 -11.15 -17.20
C PHE A 43 -8.21 -9.69 -17.66
N LEU A 44 -9.34 -9.04 -17.39
CA LEU A 44 -9.62 -7.68 -17.85
C LEU A 44 -9.61 -6.75 -16.64
N ILE A 45 -8.70 -5.77 -16.66
CA ILE A 45 -8.72 -4.64 -15.75
C ILE A 45 -9.72 -3.62 -16.28
N ALA A 46 -10.70 -3.24 -15.47
CA ALA A 46 -11.66 -2.20 -15.85
C ALA A 46 -10.95 -0.84 -15.99
N GLY A 47 -11.43 0.01 -16.91
CA GLY A 47 -10.83 1.34 -17.18
C GLY A 47 -9.61 1.34 -18.12
N MET A 48 -8.94 0.19 -18.36
CA MET A 48 -7.78 0.15 -19.27
C MET A 48 -8.09 0.62 -20.70
N ARG A 49 -9.30 0.39 -21.17
CA ARG A 49 -9.71 0.81 -22.55
C ARG A 49 -9.87 2.31 -22.69
N ASP A 50 -10.04 3.00 -21.57
CA ASP A 50 -10.23 4.45 -21.52
C ASP A 50 -8.91 5.20 -21.46
N LEU A 51 -7.81 4.49 -21.18
CA LEU A 51 -6.46 5.06 -21.24
C LEU A 51 -6.08 5.30 -22.71
N PRO A 52 -5.54 6.49 -23.03
CA PRO A 52 -4.99 6.75 -24.36
C PRO A 52 -3.88 5.73 -24.71
N SER A 53 -3.76 5.37 -25.98
CA SER A 53 -2.64 4.53 -26.42
C SER A 53 -1.31 5.16 -25.99
N ALA A 54 -0.35 4.32 -25.57
CA ALA A 54 0.97 4.83 -25.19
C ALA A 54 1.60 5.57 -26.38
N PRO A 55 2.08 6.81 -26.22
CA PRO A 55 2.69 7.57 -27.30
C PRO A 55 3.93 6.85 -27.84
N SER A 56 4.21 7.04 -29.14
CA SER A 56 5.45 6.60 -29.76
C SER A 56 6.59 7.52 -29.31
N GLY A 57 7.22 7.21 -28.18
CA GLY A 57 8.43 7.87 -27.70
C GLY A 57 9.71 7.22 -28.23
N ARG A 58 10.87 7.71 -27.76
CA ARG A 58 12.16 7.05 -28.08
C ARG A 58 12.18 5.63 -27.51
N PRO A 59 12.72 4.64 -28.27
CA PRO A 59 12.84 3.28 -27.79
C PRO A 59 13.72 3.19 -26.51
N TRP A 60 13.27 2.34 -25.58
CA TRP A 60 14.02 2.01 -24.36
C TRP A 60 14.68 0.62 -24.46
N THR A 61 14.84 0.11 -25.68
CA THR A 61 15.46 -1.20 -25.94
C THR A 61 16.82 -1.30 -25.27
N PRO A 62 17.10 -2.32 -24.44
CA PRO A 62 18.38 -2.46 -23.73
C PRO A 62 19.56 -2.50 -24.70
N ALA A 63 20.60 -1.73 -24.41
CA ALA A 63 21.88 -1.73 -25.13
C ALA A 63 23.02 -1.82 -24.11
N PRO A 64 23.22 -3.00 -23.48
CA PRO A 64 24.17 -3.16 -22.39
C PRO A 64 25.60 -2.89 -22.84
N VAL A 65 26.41 -2.32 -21.93
CA VAL A 65 27.82 -2.07 -22.11
C VAL A 65 28.67 -3.07 -21.30
N THR A 66 29.95 -3.16 -21.60
CA THR A 66 30.89 -4.02 -20.87
C THR A 66 32.04 -3.16 -20.31
N ALA A 67 32.28 -3.26 -19.02
CA ALA A 67 33.44 -2.65 -18.35
C ALA A 67 34.01 -3.62 -17.31
N ALA A 68 35.31 -3.60 -17.11
CA ALA A 68 36.03 -4.54 -16.22
C ALA A 68 35.69 -6.03 -16.46
N GLY A 69 35.25 -6.39 -17.70
CA GLY A 69 34.84 -7.75 -18.07
C GLY A 69 33.41 -8.13 -17.61
N LEU A 70 32.64 -7.20 -17.09
CA LEU A 70 31.26 -7.39 -16.64
C LEU A 70 30.30 -6.63 -17.53
N ARG A 71 29.17 -7.25 -17.86
CA ARG A 71 28.06 -6.66 -18.62
C ARG A 71 27.16 -5.84 -17.70
N MET A 72 26.76 -4.66 -18.16
CA MET A 72 25.90 -3.74 -17.42
C MET A 72 24.73 -3.28 -18.27
N VAL A 73 23.52 -3.39 -17.79
CA VAL A 73 22.31 -2.76 -18.35
C VAL A 73 22.20 -1.32 -17.83
N ALA A 74 22.62 -1.09 -16.60
CA ALA A 74 22.68 0.23 -16.00
C ALA A 74 24.01 0.47 -15.26
N GLY A 75 24.31 1.74 -14.99
CA GLY A 75 25.49 2.16 -14.25
C GLY A 75 25.30 3.55 -13.64
N THR A 76 26.36 4.05 -12.99
CA THR A 76 26.38 5.39 -12.40
C THR A 76 27.55 6.21 -12.93
N ASP A 77 27.32 7.51 -13.16
CA ASP A 77 28.35 8.48 -13.57
C ASP A 77 28.14 9.79 -12.78
N GLY A 78 28.92 9.98 -11.73
CA GLY A 78 28.69 11.05 -10.76
C GLY A 78 27.30 10.94 -10.13
N GLN A 79 26.52 12.02 -10.21
CA GLN A 79 25.15 12.06 -9.71
C GLN A 79 24.13 11.50 -10.72
N GLN A 80 24.54 10.96 -11.86
CA GLN A 80 23.63 10.42 -12.85
C GLN A 80 23.53 8.89 -12.72
N PHE A 81 22.31 8.40 -12.69
CA PHE A 81 22.02 7.00 -12.98
C PHE A 81 21.85 6.86 -14.49
N VAL A 82 22.53 5.90 -15.09
CA VAL A 82 22.57 5.73 -16.55
C VAL A 82 22.02 4.36 -16.93
N LEU A 83 20.80 4.34 -17.44
CA LEU A 83 20.26 3.15 -18.08
C LEU A 83 20.68 3.15 -19.57
N HIS A 84 21.37 2.10 -20.00
CA HIS A 84 21.91 2.00 -21.36
C HIS A 84 20.84 1.48 -22.33
N THR A 85 20.38 2.33 -23.25
CA THR A 85 19.41 1.95 -24.28
C THR A 85 19.91 2.24 -25.69
N ALA A 86 19.30 1.59 -26.68
CA ALA A 86 19.65 1.78 -28.09
C ALA A 86 19.43 3.21 -28.60
N SER A 87 18.56 3.99 -27.95
CA SER A 87 18.31 5.39 -28.26
C SER A 87 19.19 6.37 -27.44
N GLY A 88 20.13 5.86 -26.66
CA GLY A 88 20.99 6.63 -25.77
C GLY A 88 20.70 6.38 -24.29
N ALA A 89 21.43 7.06 -23.43
CA ALA A 89 21.28 6.97 -21.98
C ALA A 89 19.92 7.52 -21.54
N GLN A 90 19.25 6.81 -20.61
CA GLN A 90 18.12 7.33 -19.86
C GLN A 90 18.59 7.61 -18.44
N THR A 91 18.36 8.83 -17.96
CA THR A 91 18.92 9.30 -16.68
C THR A 91 17.84 9.59 -15.63
N PHE A 92 16.57 9.47 -15.98
CA PHE A 92 15.45 9.52 -15.06
C PHE A 92 14.52 8.33 -15.27
N LEU A 93 14.21 7.59 -14.21
CA LEU A 93 13.43 6.37 -14.23
C LEU A 93 12.08 6.56 -13.54
N PRO A 94 10.95 6.71 -14.29
CA PRO A 94 9.63 6.63 -13.69
C PRO A 94 9.29 5.16 -13.42
N GLY A 95 9.01 4.84 -12.18
CA GLY A 95 8.74 3.47 -11.73
C GLY A 95 7.49 3.34 -10.88
N VAL A 96 7.20 2.10 -10.53
CA VAL A 96 6.16 1.73 -9.58
C VAL A 96 6.64 0.57 -8.71
N ASP A 97 6.27 0.61 -7.45
CA ASP A 97 6.48 -0.49 -6.52
C ASP A 97 5.38 -1.54 -6.67
N LEU A 98 5.73 -2.80 -6.62
CA LEU A 98 4.81 -3.91 -6.77
C LEU A 98 4.92 -4.84 -5.56
N GLY A 99 3.85 -4.92 -4.78
CA GLY A 99 3.67 -5.89 -3.71
C GLY A 99 3.45 -7.31 -4.23
N ASP A 100 3.37 -8.27 -3.31
CA ASP A 100 3.21 -9.69 -3.64
C ASP A 100 1.86 -10.27 -3.23
N THR A 101 0.85 -9.41 -2.92
CA THR A 101 -0.45 -9.82 -2.41
C THR A 101 -1.62 -9.43 -3.31
N THR A 102 -2.75 -10.08 -3.07
CA THR A 102 -4.08 -9.71 -3.55
C THR A 102 -5.07 -9.81 -2.38
N PRO A 103 -6.28 -9.23 -2.48
CA PRO A 103 -7.30 -9.34 -1.43
C PRO A 103 -7.48 -10.78 -0.91
N GLY A 104 -7.59 -10.94 0.40
CA GLY A 104 -7.68 -12.24 1.07
C GLY A 104 -6.36 -12.87 1.45
N HIS A 105 -5.23 -12.31 1.04
CA HIS A 105 -3.90 -12.86 1.23
C HIS A 105 -2.99 -11.90 2.01
N VAL A 106 -1.90 -12.46 2.54
CA VAL A 106 -0.83 -11.72 3.23
C VAL A 106 0.49 -11.91 2.48
N PRO A 107 1.50 -11.05 2.71
CA PRO A 107 2.80 -11.16 2.04
C PRO A 107 3.41 -12.56 2.12
N GLY A 108 3.86 -13.06 0.97
CA GLY A 108 4.44 -14.40 0.81
C GLY A 108 3.43 -15.48 0.39
N ASP A 109 2.12 -15.22 0.41
CA ASP A 109 1.13 -16.13 -0.13
C ASP A 109 1.20 -16.19 -1.67
N PRO A 110 0.97 -17.37 -2.31
CA PRO A 110 0.97 -17.49 -3.76
C PRO A 110 -0.34 -16.95 -4.38
N SER A 111 -0.59 -15.65 -4.29
CA SER A 111 -1.90 -15.07 -4.63
C SER A 111 -2.00 -14.53 -6.05
N ILE A 112 -0.91 -13.98 -6.62
CA ILE A 112 -0.95 -13.32 -7.92
C ILE A 112 -0.77 -14.36 -9.05
N SER A 113 -1.75 -14.42 -9.94
CA SER A 113 -1.74 -15.33 -11.09
C SER A 113 -0.90 -14.79 -12.26
N ALA A 114 -0.46 -15.68 -13.15
CA ALA A 114 0.22 -15.28 -14.38
C ALA A 114 -0.65 -14.37 -15.27
N ALA A 115 -1.99 -14.55 -15.25
CA ALA A 115 -2.91 -13.71 -16.01
C ALA A 115 -2.96 -12.27 -15.46
N GLN A 116 -2.90 -12.11 -14.13
CA GLN A 116 -2.82 -10.79 -13.48
C GLN A 116 -1.49 -10.10 -13.82
N TYR A 117 -0.34 -10.75 -13.64
CA TYR A 117 0.94 -10.16 -14.03
C TYR A 117 0.96 -9.71 -15.50
N ARG A 118 0.43 -10.51 -16.42
CA ARG A 118 0.33 -10.13 -17.84
C ARG A 118 -0.52 -8.87 -18.05
N ALA A 119 -1.68 -8.80 -17.40
CA ALA A 119 -2.55 -7.63 -17.48
C ALA A 119 -1.92 -6.39 -16.84
N TRP A 120 -1.28 -6.55 -15.68
CA TRP A 120 -0.61 -5.48 -14.94
C TRP A 120 0.56 -4.88 -15.73
N PHE A 121 1.44 -5.70 -16.30
CA PHE A 121 2.55 -5.19 -17.11
C PHE A 121 2.06 -4.46 -18.38
N ALA A 122 0.97 -4.92 -18.99
CA ALA A 122 0.36 -4.19 -20.09
C ALA A 122 -0.19 -2.82 -19.64
N ALA A 123 -0.84 -2.75 -18.49
CA ALA A 123 -1.36 -1.51 -17.92
C ALA A 123 -0.23 -0.55 -17.52
N MET A 124 0.82 -1.03 -16.84
CA MET A 124 2.00 -0.25 -16.48
C MET A 124 2.64 0.39 -17.73
N GLY A 125 2.80 -0.39 -18.80
CA GLY A 125 3.34 0.12 -20.06
C GLY A 125 2.49 1.21 -20.71
N GLN A 126 1.15 1.11 -20.60
CA GLN A 126 0.22 2.15 -21.07
C GLN A 126 0.28 3.41 -20.21
N LEU A 127 0.50 3.26 -18.91
CA LEU A 127 0.66 4.37 -17.97
C LEU A 127 2.04 5.06 -18.04
N GLY A 128 2.92 4.63 -18.94
CA GLY A 128 4.24 5.28 -19.11
C GLY A 128 5.30 4.84 -18.11
N ILE A 129 4.98 3.88 -17.24
CA ILE A 129 5.92 3.28 -16.29
C ILE A 129 7.04 2.55 -17.07
N ARG A 130 8.29 2.67 -16.58
CA ARG A 130 9.47 2.05 -17.19
C ARG A 130 10.21 1.11 -16.27
N VAL A 131 10.02 1.25 -14.96
CA VAL A 131 10.64 0.40 -13.95
C VAL A 131 9.58 -0.19 -13.04
N VAL A 132 9.70 -1.47 -12.76
CA VAL A 132 8.95 -2.16 -11.71
C VAL A 132 9.94 -2.52 -10.61
N ARG A 133 9.71 -2.02 -9.40
CA ARG A 133 10.46 -2.44 -8.22
C ARG A 133 9.65 -3.49 -7.48
N ILE A 134 10.31 -4.56 -7.07
CA ILE A 134 9.77 -5.57 -6.15
C ILE A 134 10.64 -5.67 -4.90
N TYR A 135 10.03 -6.00 -3.77
CA TYR A 135 10.72 -6.00 -2.46
C TYR A 135 11.44 -7.30 -2.16
N THR A 136 10.93 -8.41 -2.69
CA THR A 136 11.40 -9.77 -2.45
C THR A 136 11.41 -10.57 -3.75
N VAL A 137 11.84 -11.83 -3.70
CA VAL A 137 11.70 -12.74 -4.83
C VAL A 137 10.21 -13.12 -5.00
N HIS A 138 9.60 -12.67 -6.08
CA HIS A 138 8.24 -13.06 -6.47
C HIS A 138 8.20 -14.50 -7.01
N ARG A 139 7.00 -15.05 -7.16
CA ARG A 139 6.80 -16.39 -7.75
C ARG A 139 7.32 -16.46 -9.20
N PRO A 140 7.67 -17.64 -9.72
CA PRO A 140 8.21 -17.81 -11.07
C PRO A 140 7.39 -17.14 -12.18
N ALA A 141 6.06 -17.09 -12.02
CA ALA A 141 5.14 -16.45 -12.96
C ALA A 141 5.45 -14.96 -13.21
N PHE A 142 5.91 -14.21 -12.19
CA PHE A 142 6.33 -12.82 -12.36
C PHE A 142 7.43 -12.70 -13.42
N TYR A 143 8.52 -13.44 -13.26
CA TYR A 143 9.69 -13.36 -14.14
C TYR A 143 9.36 -13.84 -15.57
N ALA A 144 8.56 -14.92 -15.67
CA ALA A 144 8.09 -15.43 -16.95
C ALA A 144 7.24 -14.40 -17.70
N GLN A 145 6.27 -13.75 -17.02
CA GLN A 145 5.39 -12.77 -17.65
C GLN A 145 6.10 -11.46 -17.95
N LEU A 146 7.05 -11.00 -17.09
CA LEU A 146 7.89 -9.85 -17.39
C LEU A 146 8.71 -10.07 -18.68
N ALA A 147 9.35 -11.22 -18.80
CA ALA A 147 10.12 -11.56 -19.99
C ALA A 147 9.23 -11.69 -21.24
N GLU A 148 8.02 -12.26 -21.11
CA GLU A 148 7.04 -12.34 -22.20
C GLU A 148 6.61 -10.94 -22.66
N TYR A 149 6.23 -10.07 -21.73
CA TYR A 149 5.88 -8.69 -22.01
C TYR A 149 7.02 -7.93 -22.71
N ASN A 150 8.24 -8.01 -22.20
CA ASN A 150 9.39 -7.29 -22.73
C ASN A 150 9.79 -7.77 -24.13
N ARG A 151 9.71 -9.07 -24.42
CA ARG A 151 9.94 -9.61 -25.76
C ARG A 151 8.88 -9.15 -26.77
N ALA A 152 7.62 -9.00 -26.31
CA ALA A 152 6.53 -8.49 -27.14
C ALA A 152 6.58 -6.97 -27.33
N ASN A 153 7.24 -6.23 -26.43
CA ASN A 153 7.35 -4.77 -26.42
C ASN A 153 8.81 -4.28 -26.37
N PRO A 154 9.67 -4.67 -27.33
CA PRO A 154 11.12 -4.43 -27.27
C PRO A 154 11.49 -2.94 -27.20
N ASP A 155 10.67 -2.06 -27.77
CA ASP A 155 10.88 -0.61 -27.75
C ASP A 155 10.43 0.05 -26.46
N ARG A 156 9.65 -0.63 -25.64
CA ARG A 156 9.07 -0.13 -24.38
C ARG A 156 9.04 -1.21 -23.30
N PRO A 157 10.19 -1.82 -22.99
CA PRO A 157 10.25 -2.82 -21.95
C PRO A 157 10.01 -2.19 -20.58
N LEU A 158 9.63 -3.02 -19.62
CA LEU A 158 9.66 -2.74 -18.20
C LEU A 158 10.99 -3.26 -17.64
N TYR A 159 11.76 -2.37 -17.04
CA TYR A 159 12.98 -2.75 -16.35
C TYR A 159 12.66 -3.19 -14.92
N LEU A 160 13.48 -4.05 -14.37
CA LEU A 160 13.34 -4.58 -13.02
C LEU A 160 14.34 -3.88 -12.08
N MET A 161 13.83 -3.35 -10.98
CA MET A 161 14.62 -3.01 -9.79
C MET A 161 14.35 -4.11 -8.76
N GLN A 162 15.30 -5.03 -8.59
CA GLN A 162 15.11 -6.19 -7.72
C GLN A 162 15.40 -5.83 -6.27
N GLY A 163 14.40 -5.97 -5.42
CA GLY A 163 14.56 -5.86 -3.97
C GLY A 163 15.02 -7.17 -3.33
N VAL A 164 15.73 -7.03 -2.21
CA VAL A 164 16.05 -8.14 -1.30
C VAL A 164 15.79 -7.66 0.12
N ALA A 165 14.61 -7.98 0.64
CA ALA A 165 14.22 -7.54 1.97
C ALA A 165 15.00 -8.25 3.08
N LEU A 166 15.40 -7.50 4.10
CA LEU A 166 15.93 -8.06 5.32
C LEU A 166 14.82 -8.81 6.07
N PRO A 167 15.07 -10.04 6.61
CA PRO A 167 14.14 -10.72 7.48
C PRO A 167 13.86 -9.91 8.77
N ASN A 168 12.85 -9.04 8.70
CA ASN A 168 12.63 -7.95 9.64
C ASN A 168 12.30 -8.45 11.05
N ASP A 169 11.45 -9.46 11.19
CA ASP A 169 11.06 -10.01 12.51
C ASP A 169 12.29 -10.50 13.31
N ALA A 170 13.20 -11.22 12.64
CA ALA A 170 14.42 -11.70 13.28
C ALA A 170 15.34 -10.56 13.68
N TYR A 171 15.44 -9.52 12.86
CA TYR A 171 16.22 -8.33 13.13
C TYR A 171 15.65 -7.51 14.29
N ILE A 172 14.34 -7.19 14.26
CA ILE A 172 13.66 -6.40 15.29
C ILE A 172 13.68 -7.12 16.65
N ALA A 173 13.41 -8.42 16.67
CA ALA A 173 13.45 -9.21 17.90
C ALA A 173 14.85 -9.25 18.54
N ARG A 174 15.90 -9.31 17.73
CA ARG A 174 17.30 -9.41 18.21
C ARG A 174 17.97 -8.07 18.40
N LYS A 175 17.55 -7.04 17.68
CA LYS A 175 18.18 -5.72 17.61
C LYS A 175 19.71 -5.87 17.39
N ASN A 176 20.08 -6.71 16.40
CA ASN A 176 21.48 -6.99 16.10
C ASN A 176 21.65 -7.55 14.68
N LEU A 177 22.10 -6.73 13.75
CA LEU A 177 22.36 -7.13 12.35
C LEU A 177 23.49 -8.18 12.24
N TYR A 178 24.46 -8.17 13.16
CA TYR A 178 25.56 -9.12 13.19
C TYR A 178 25.21 -10.47 13.83
N ASP A 179 23.96 -10.64 14.32
CA ASP A 179 23.50 -11.95 14.76
C ASP A 179 23.62 -12.96 13.62
N LYS A 180 24.18 -14.14 13.93
CA LYS A 180 24.46 -15.16 12.92
C LYS A 180 23.22 -15.65 12.20
N GLN A 181 22.06 -15.65 12.86
CA GLN A 181 20.80 -16.05 12.24
C GLN A 181 20.30 -14.99 11.28
N VAL A 182 20.33 -13.70 11.67
CA VAL A 182 19.94 -12.56 10.82
C VAL A 182 20.84 -12.50 9.58
N THR A 183 22.17 -12.50 9.78
CA THR A 183 23.14 -12.43 8.67
C THR A 183 23.00 -13.62 7.71
N ARG A 184 22.82 -14.86 8.20
CA ARG A 184 22.68 -16.06 7.35
C ARG A 184 21.37 -16.06 6.59
N ALA A 185 20.26 -15.65 7.22
CA ALA A 185 18.97 -15.56 6.55
C ALA A 185 19.04 -14.56 5.41
N PHE A 186 19.60 -13.37 5.66
CA PHE A 186 19.72 -12.35 4.62
C PHE A 186 20.68 -12.78 3.49
N ALA A 187 21.79 -13.43 3.81
CA ALA A 187 22.70 -13.98 2.81
C ALA A 187 22.04 -15.04 1.91
N ALA A 188 21.11 -15.82 2.44
CA ALA A 188 20.31 -16.77 1.65
C ALA A 188 19.36 -16.02 0.69
N GLU A 189 18.66 -15.00 1.17
CA GLU A 189 17.79 -14.16 0.32
C GLU A 189 18.58 -13.50 -0.83
N LEU A 190 19.78 -12.94 -0.55
CA LEU A 190 20.65 -12.38 -1.59
C LEU A 190 21.06 -13.42 -2.65
N SER A 191 21.40 -14.64 -2.22
CA SER A 191 21.76 -15.74 -3.11
C SER A 191 20.58 -16.18 -3.96
N ASP A 192 19.41 -16.32 -3.36
CA ASP A 192 18.22 -16.82 -4.04
C ASP A 192 17.67 -15.77 -5.02
N ALA A 193 17.71 -14.48 -4.67
CA ALA A 193 17.37 -13.40 -5.60
C ALA A 193 18.30 -13.38 -6.82
N ALA A 194 19.62 -13.51 -6.61
CA ALA A 194 20.58 -13.56 -7.72
C ALA A 194 20.38 -14.77 -8.65
N LYS A 195 19.91 -15.90 -8.14
CA LYS A 195 19.55 -17.07 -8.94
C LYS A 195 18.21 -16.87 -9.65
N ALA A 196 17.19 -16.34 -8.95
CA ALA A 196 15.84 -16.15 -9.49
C ALA A 196 15.86 -15.28 -10.76
N ILE A 197 16.57 -14.13 -10.72
CA ILE A 197 16.67 -13.24 -11.89
C ILE A 197 17.41 -13.87 -13.08
N SER A 198 18.30 -14.83 -12.81
CA SER A 198 19.10 -15.52 -13.83
C SER A 198 18.43 -16.80 -14.36
N GLY A 199 17.24 -17.14 -13.85
CA GLY A 199 16.56 -18.38 -14.23
C GLY A 199 17.23 -19.64 -13.69
N ASP A 200 17.84 -19.58 -12.48
CA ASP A 200 18.69 -20.64 -11.93
C ASP A 200 18.32 -20.97 -10.46
N LEU A 201 17.07 -20.70 -10.07
CA LEU A 201 16.58 -21.01 -8.73
C LEU A 201 15.53 -22.13 -8.80
N ASP A 202 15.77 -23.19 -8.00
CA ASP A 202 14.82 -24.28 -7.80
C ASP A 202 14.58 -24.49 -6.30
N THR A 203 13.35 -24.43 -5.88
CA THR A 203 12.92 -24.59 -4.49
C THR A 203 11.61 -25.38 -4.40
N SER A 204 11.14 -25.66 -3.19
CA SER A 204 9.80 -26.25 -2.98
C SER A 204 8.66 -25.36 -3.49
N ASP A 205 8.89 -24.06 -3.67
CA ASP A 205 7.92 -23.05 -4.09
C ASP A 205 7.82 -22.93 -5.62
N GLY A 206 8.71 -23.58 -6.36
CA GLY A 206 8.74 -23.61 -7.82
C GLY A 206 10.13 -23.51 -8.42
N ALA A 207 10.20 -23.60 -9.74
CA ALA A 207 11.41 -23.41 -10.52
C ALA A 207 11.37 -22.05 -11.23
N TRP A 208 12.39 -21.22 -11.00
CA TRP A 208 12.64 -19.97 -11.72
C TRP A 208 13.59 -20.32 -12.88
N ASP A 209 13.03 -20.52 -14.06
CA ASP A 209 13.74 -20.95 -15.27
C ASP A 209 13.83 -19.85 -16.34
N THR A 210 13.43 -18.65 -15.99
CA THR A 210 13.37 -17.51 -16.91
C THR A 210 14.42 -16.46 -16.55
N ASP A 211 15.38 -16.24 -17.45
CA ASP A 211 16.40 -15.18 -17.34
C ASP A 211 15.80 -13.81 -17.68
N VAL A 212 15.78 -12.89 -16.69
CA VAL A 212 15.38 -11.49 -16.85
C VAL A 212 16.54 -10.51 -16.71
N THR A 213 17.76 -10.99 -16.61
CA THR A 213 18.97 -10.15 -16.53
C THR A 213 19.13 -9.14 -17.67
N PRO A 214 18.58 -9.34 -18.89
CA PRO A 214 18.61 -8.31 -19.93
C PRO A 214 17.86 -7.01 -19.56
N TRP A 215 16.96 -7.06 -18.58
CA TRP A 215 16.14 -5.92 -18.15
C TRP A 215 16.36 -5.54 -16.69
N LEU A 216 17.38 -6.08 -16.04
CA LEU A 216 17.73 -5.73 -14.66
C LEU A 216 18.38 -4.34 -14.62
N ALA A 217 17.71 -3.35 -14.04
CA ALA A 217 18.23 -2.00 -13.88
C ALA A 217 19.10 -1.84 -12.62
N GLY A 218 18.85 -2.62 -11.57
CA GLY A 218 19.61 -2.53 -10.33
C GLY A 218 19.00 -3.29 -9.17
N TRP A 219 19.58 -3.09 -8.01
CA TRP A 219 19.22 -3.77 -6.78
C TRP A 219 19.01 -2.80 -5.64
N ILE A 220 18.00 -3.07 -4.82
CA ILE A 220 17.77 -2.34 -3.58
C ILE A 220 17.65 -3.37 -2.44
N ILE A 221 18.62 -3.39 -1.51
CA ILE A 221 18.67 -4.37 -0.43
C ILE A 221 18.32 -3.74 0.92
N GLY A 222 17.83 -4.55 1.85
CA GLY A 222 17.52 -4.10 3.21
C GLY A 222 16.05 -3.90 3.47
N THR A 223 15.75 -2.94 4.31
CA THR A 223 14.41 -2.58 4.76
C THR A 223 14.42 -1.13 5.26
N GLU A 224 13.27 -0.55 5.55
CA GLU A 224 13.18 0.62 6.43
C GLU A 224 13.67 0.22 7.82
N PHE A 225 14.88 0.63 8.13
CA PHE A 225 15.51 0.22 9.38
C PHE A 225 14.89 0.96 10.57
N ASP A 226 14.52 0.22 11.61
CA ASP A 226 14.11 0.81 12.88
C ASP A 226 15.30 1.53 13.57
N PRO A 227 15.23 2.86 13.79
CA PRO A 227 16.36 3.64 14.33
C PRO A 227 16.83 3.16 15.70
N TYR A 228 15.91 2.71 16.56
CA TYR A 228 16.28 2.20 17.87
C TYR A 228 16.98 0.84 17.79
N ALA A 229 16.50 -0.06 16.92
CA ALA A 229 17.15 -1.34 16.69
C ALA A 229 18.55 -1.17 16.12
N LEU A 230 18.77 -0.22 15.18
CA LEU A 230 20.09 0.15 14.68
C LEU A 230 21.01 0.66 15.80
N LYS A 231 20.55 1.63 16.58
CA LYS A 231 21.30 2.17 17.71
C LYS A 231 21.75 1.10 18.70
N VAL A 232 20.88 0.12 18.97
CA VAL A 232 21.22 -1.03 19.83
C VAL A 232 22.19 -1.99 19.14
N SER A 233 21.97 -2.31 17.86
CA SER A 233 22.86 -3.15 17.06
C SER A 233 24.28 -2.60 17.04
N ASP A 234 24.42 -1.33 16.71
CA ASP A 234 25.73 -0.69 16.54
C ASP A 234 26.49 -0.54 17.86
N ARG A 235 25.79 -0.25 18.95
CA ARG A 235 26.39 -0.25 20.27
C ARG A 235 26.98 -1.62 20.67
N ARG A 236 26.34 -2.71 20.23
CA ARG A 236 26.81 -4.09 20.46
C ARG A 236 28.00 -4.46 19.57
N ASN A 237 28.10 -3.85 18.40
CA ASN A 237 29.08 -4.17 17.35
C ASN A 237 30.06 -3.00 17.09
N ARG A 238 30.29 -2.12 18.05
CA ARG A 238 31.16 -0.95 17.90
C ARG A 238 32.57 -1.29 17.42
N ASP A 239 33.07 -2.50 17.70
CA ASP A 239 34.39 -3.00 17.30
C ASP A 239 34.35 -3.73 15.95
N ALA A 240 33.23 -3.67 15.20
CA ALA A 240 33.13 -4.23 13.86
C ALA A 240 34.22 -3.61 12.96
N LYS A 241 34.94 -4.47 12.23
CA LYS A 241 36.05 -4.01 11.39
C LYS A 241 35.57 -3.36 10.09
N PRO A 242 36.30 -2.40 9.54
CA PRO A 242 36.06 -1.89 8.20
C PRO A 242 36.04 -3.01 7.16
N VAL A 243 35.20 -2.87 6.15
CA VAL A 243 35.10 -3.80 5.03
C VAL A 243 36.01 -3.36 3.89
N SER A 244 36.88 -4.27 3.43
CA SER A 244 37.71 -4.16 2.23
C SER A 244 37.33 -5.32 1.30
N GLY A 245 36.15 -5.29 0.73
CA GLY A 245 35.69 -6.30 -0.23
C GLY A 245 36.28 -6.08 -1.62
N ARG A 246 36.17 -7.09 -2.50
CA ARG A 246 36.63 -6.97 -3.89
C ARG A 246 35.83 -5.96 -4.68
N TYR A 247 34.50 -5.88 -4.42
CA TYR A 247 33.54 -5.07 -5.18
C TYR A 247 33.04 -3.87 -4.37
N PHE A 248 32.86 -4.02 -3.06
CA PHE A 248 32.44 -2.96 -2.17
C PHE A 248 33.32 -2.87 -0.93
N ARG A 249 33.47 -1.66 -0.43
CA ARG A 249 34.19 -1.34 0.80
C ARG A 249 33.43 -0.34 1.64
N SER A 250 33.66 -0.34 2.95
CA SER A 250 33.22 0.77 3.80
C SER A 250 34.27 1.87 3.77
N THR A 251 33.82 3.14 3.80
CA THR A 251 34.72 4.30 3.86
C THR A 251 35.15 4.60 5.30
N GLU A 252 36.05 5.56 5.48
CA GLU A 252 36.38 6.11 6.79
C GLU A 252 35.15 6.79 7.38
N GLY A 253 34.87 6.61 8.67
CA GLY A 253 33.66 7.14 9.34
C GLY A 253 32.47 6.19 9.33
N ALA A 254 32.43 5.15 8.49
CA ALA A 254 31.32 4.20 8.45
C ALA A 254 31.02 3.60 9.83
N ASN A 255 29.74 3.66 10.21
CA ASN A 255 29.25 3.02 11.42
C ASN A 255 29.14 1.48 11.25
N PRO A 256 28.90 0.69 12.31
CA PRO A 256 28.81 -0.75 12.20
C PRO A 256 27.73 -1.23 11.23
N THR A 257 26.55 -0.60 11.18
CA THR A 257 25.50 -0.96 10.22
C THR A 257 25.93 -0.74 8.79
N GLU A 258 26.56 0.38 8.47
CA GLU A 258 27.09 0.68 7.13
C GLU A 258 28.20 -0.30 6.72
N ARG A 259 29.04 -0.72 7.65
CA ARG A 259 30.01 -1.80 7.43
C ARG A 259 29.33 -3.13 7.13
N TRP A 260 28.27 -3.45 7.85
CA TRP A 260 27.48 -4.65 7.59
C TRP A 260 26.83 -4.60 6.20
N LEU A 261 26.24 -3.45 5.82
CA LEU A 261 25.67 -3.22 4.49
C LEU A 261 26.71 -3.35 3.39
N ALA A 262 27.89 -2.73 3.55
CA ALA A 262 29.01 -2.86 2.60
C ALA A 262 29.40 -4.35 2.39
N ALA A 263 29.41 -5.15 3.45
CA ALA A 263 29.68 -6.58 3.35
C ALA A 263 28.58 -7.34 2.59
N ARG A 264 27.30 -6.97 2.78
CA ARG A 264 26.15 -7.59 2.07
C ARG A 264 26.14 -7.18 0.59
N MET A 265 26.40 -5.90 0.27
CA MET A 265 26.52 -5.43 -1.10
C MET A 265 27.70 -6.11 -1.82
N ASN A 266 28.84 -6.26 -1.15
CA ASN A 266 29.97 -7.02 -1.71
C ASN A 266 29.64 -8.50 -1.96
N GLU A 267 28.81 -9.11 -1.13
CA GLU A 267 28.33 -10.49 -1.32
C GLU A 267 27.39 -10.61 -2.53
N LEU A 268 26.43 -9.71 -2.68
CA LEU A 268 25.53 -9.68 -3.85
C LEU A 268 26.32 -9.43 -5.14
N ALA A 269 27.26 -8.47 -5.11
CA ALA A 269 28.14 -8.19 -6.25
C ALA A 269 28.96 -9.41 -6.66
N ARG A 270 29.43 -10.22 -5.71
CA ARG A 270 30.13 -11.47 -5.99
C ARG A 270 29.23 -12.48 -6.71
N TYR A 271 27.95 -12.59 -6.34
CA TYR A 271 27.00 -13.47 -7.02
C TYR A 271 26.75 -13.03 -8.47
N GLN A 272 26.60 -11.72 -8.70
CA GLN A 272 26.41 -11.17 -10.04
C GLN A 272 27.68 -11.31 -10.89
N ALA A 273 28.85 -10.94 -10.37
CA ALA A 273 30.12 -11.02 -11.10
C ALA A 273 30.48 -12.46 -11.50
N ALA A 274 30.10 -13.45 -10.69
CA ALA A 274 30.26 -14.87 -11.07
C ALA A 274 29.44 -15.26 -12.31
N ARG A 275 28.43 -14.46 -12.66
CA ARG A 275 27.59 -14.59 -13.87
C ARG A 275 27.97 -13.60 -14.98
N GLY A 276 29.05 -12.85 -14.79
CA GLY A 276 29.51 -11.83 -15.75
C GLY A 276 28.67 -10.55 -15.75
N LEU A 277 27.92 -10.28 -14.67
CA LEU A 277 27.01 -9.14 -14.53
C LEU A 277 27.54 -8.13 -13.52
N SER A 278 27.21 -6.86 -13.75
CA SER A 278 27.40 -5.77 -12.80
C SER A 278 26.23 -4.78 -12.97
N GLU A 279 25.33 -4.73 -11.99
CA GLU A 279 24.24 -3.75 -11.98
C GLU A 279 24.32 -2.94 -10.68
N PRO A 280 23.93 -1.65 -10.66
CA PRO A 280 24.02 -0.80 -9.49
C PRO A 280 23.32 -1.42 -8.27
N ILE A 281 23.91 -1.29 -7.08
CA ILE A 281 23.34 -1.80 -5.83
C ILE A 281 23.18 -0.64 -4.86
N ALA A 282 21.98 -0.47 -4.29
CA ALA A 282 21.68 0.43 -3.19
C ALA A 282 21.16 -0.34 -1.97
N PHE A 283 21.09 0.32 -0.84
CA PHE A 283 20.29 -0.15 0.29
C PHE A 283 19.15 0.82 0.58
N VAL A 284 18.06 0.30 1.18
CA VAL A 284 16.90 1.10 1.58
C VAL A 284 17.30 2.10 2.65
N ASN A 285 16.92 3.35 2.47
CA ASN A 285 16.95 4.39 3.48
C ASN A 285 15.62 5.15 3.49
N TRP A 286 15.36 5.93 4.53
CA TRP A 286 14.15 6.73 4.71
C TRP A 286 14.43 7.87 5.68
N PRO A 287 13.55 8.91 5.81
CA PRO A 287 13.87 10.11 6.58
C PRO A 287 14.20 9.87 8.05
N THR A 288 13.69 8.79 8.67
CA THR A 288 13.99 8.49 10.09
C THR A 288 15.40 7.94 10.32
N THR A 289 16.12 7.57 9.26
CA THR A 289 17.51 7.10 9.30
C THR A 289 18.38 7.74 8.24
N ASP A 290 17.96 8.82 7.60
CA ASP A 290 18.75 9.54 6.62
C ASP A 290 20.00 10.21 7.27
N PRO A 291 20.96 10.69 6.47
CA PRO A 291 22.17 11.33 7.01
C PRO A 291 21.95 12.79 7.44
N LEU A 292 20.77 13.37 7.18
CA LEU A 292 20.45 14.74 7.53
C LEU A 292 20.08 14.84 9.02
N ARG A 293 19.89 16.04 9.51
CA ARG A 293 19.40 16.31 10.86
C ARG A 293 18.13 17.09 10.81
N HIS A 294 17.15 16.64 11.57
CA HIS A 294 15.82 17.22 11.63
C HIS A 294 15.52 17.80 13.04
N PRO A 295 16.08 18.98 13.38
CA PRO A 295 15.95 19.54 14.72
C PRO A 295 14.52 19.93 15.08
N GLN A 296 13.62 20.01 14.11
CA GLN A 296 12.19 20.29 14.30
C GLN A 296 11.34 19.03 14.44
N GLU A 297 11.96 17.83 14.32
CA GLU A 297 11.23 16.57 14.51
C GLU A 297 10.70 16.49 15.97
N PRO A 298 9.36 16.41 16.16
CA PRO A 298 8.77 16.41 17.50
C PRO A 298 8.90 15.07 18.22
N LEU A 299 9.14 13.98 17.47
CA LEU A 299 9.27 12.63 17.97
C LEU A 299 10.74 12.17 17.91
N PRO A 300 11.54 12.34 19.00
CA PRO A 300 12.98 12.10 18.95
C PRO A 300 13.41 10.69 18.54
N GLN A 301 12.49 9.71 18.51
CA GLN A 301 12.76 8.37 18.00
C GLN A 301 12.82 8.34 16.46
N GLU A 302 12.29 9.35 15.78
CA GLU A 302 12.24 9.44 14.33
C GLU A 302 13.43 10.18 13.71
N ASP A 303 14.30 10.77 14.50
CA ASP A 303 15.63 11.29 14.12
C ASP A 303 16.70 10.75 15.10
N LEU A 304 16.64 9.43 15.41
CA LEU A 304 17.47 8.83 16.44
C LEU A 304 18.79 8.29 15.96
N TYR A 305 18.90 7.92 14.68
CA TYR A 305 20.02 7.19 14.11
C TYR A 305 20.18 7.51 12.62
N GLN A 306 21.41 7.55 12.14
CA GLN A 306 21.72 7.96 10.78
C GLN A 306 22.47 6.87 10.01
N LEU A 307 22.08 6.65 8.76
CA LEU A 307 22.75 5.85 7.75
C LEU A 307 23.11 6.72 6.55
N ASP A 308 24.36 6.68 6.14
CA ASP A 308 24.86 7.46 5.01
C ASP A 308 25.36 6.54 3.89
N ALA A 309 24.73 6.63 2.73
CA ALA A 309 25.14 5.87 1.56
C ALA A 309 26.57 6.23 1.09
N ASN A 310 27.05 7.44 1.38
CA ASN A 310 28.42 7.86 1.11
C ASN A 310 29.48 7.03 1.88
N HIS A 311 29.06 6.31 2.91
CA HIS A 311 29.94 5.44 3.68
C HIS A 311 30.11 4.03 3.09
N VAL A 312 29.41 3.71 1.99
CA VAL A 312 29.54 2.43 1.26
C VAL A 312 29.95 2.73 -0.18
N ALA A 313 31.16 2.38 -0.54
CA ALA A 313 31.70 2.71 -1.85
C ALA A 313 31.97 1.47 -2.71
N PRO A 314 31.64 1.49 -4.01
CA PRO A 314 32.10 0.49 -4.95
C PRO A 314 33.64 0.59 -5.15
N THR A 315 34.27 -0.50 -5.57
CA THR A 315 35.65 -0.49 -6.01
C THR A 315 35.72 -0.41 -7.55
N GLU A 316 36.91 -0.23 -8.10
CA GLU A 316 37.16 -0.28 -9.54
C GLU A 316 36.73 -1.59 -10.20
N ASN A 317 36.54 -2.68 -9.43
CA ASN A 317 36.11 -3.97 -9.91
C ASN A 317 34.57 -4.05 -10.02
N TRP A 318 33.81 -3.01 -9.59
CA TRP A 318 32.37 -2.91 -9.70
C TRP A 318 31.94 -1.70 -10.54
N PRO A 319 32.02 -1.82 -11.87
CA PRO A 319 31.87 -0.67 -12.78
C PRO A 319 30.44 -0.08 -12.81
N ALA A 320 29.41 -0.83 -12.42
CA ALA A 320 28.03 -0.31 -12.37
C ALA A 320 27.81 0.70 -11.25
N GLY A 321 28.66 0.71 -10.21
CA GLY A 321 28.56 1.70 -9.14
C GLY A 321 27.49 1.40 -8.09
N THR A 322 27.04 2.47 -7.43
CA THR A 322 26.03 2.47 -6.37
C THR A 322 25.19 3.75 -6.44
N PHE A 323 24.04 3.77 -5.80
CA PHE A 323 23.17 4.94 -5.69
C PHE A 323 22.53 5.01 -4.30
N ALA A 324 22.07 6.19 -3.91
CA ALA A 324 21.30 6.40 -2.70
C ALA A 324 19.81 6.17 -3.01
N SER A 325 19.13 5.39 -2.17
CA SER A 325 17.73 4.99 -2.35
C SER A 325 16.93 5.42 -1.13
N TYR A 326 15.90 6.26 -1.33
CA TYR A 326 15.08 6.78 -0.25
C TYR A 326 13.60 6.50 -0.48
N HIS A 327 12.91 6.08 0.59
CA HIS A 327 11.47 6.20 0.69
C HIS A 327 11.18 7.59 1.26
N ALA A 328 10.55 8.47 0.51
CA ALA A 328 10.32 9.85 0.92
C ALA A 328 8.90 10.28 0.55
N PHE A 329 8.07 10.43 1.58
CA PHE A 329 6.68 10.84 1.45
C PHE A 329 6.52 12.30 1.88
N PRO A 330 5.60 13.09 1.27
CA PRO A 330 5.51 14.52 1.54
C PRO A 330 4.89 14.88 2.90
N TYR A 331 4.38 13.91 3.64
CA TYR A 331 3.66 14.09 4.90
C TYR A 331 4.38 13.47 6.11
N TYR A 332 5.43 12.67 5.92
CA TYR A 332 6.08 11.94 7.00
C TYR A 332 7.60 11.89 6.81
N PRO A 333 8.41 12.05 7.86
CA PRO A 333 8.04 12.40 9.25
C PRO A 333 7.54 13.83 9.47
N ASP A 334 7.13 14.14 10.71
CA ASP A 334 6.45 15.39 11.08
C ASP A 334 7.33 16.64 10.92
N PHE A 335 8.66 16.51 10.83
CA PHE A 335 9.55 17.66 10.60
C PHE A 335 9.19 18.39 9.31
N LEU A 336 8.69 17.70 8.28
CA LEU A 336 8.28 18.33 7.01
C LEU A 336 7.21 19.43 7.19
N GLN A 337 6.38 19.33 8.22
CA GLN A 337 5.39 20.35 8.57
C GLN A 337 5.97 21.49 9.42
N ARG A 338 7.15 21.31 9.99
CA ARG A 338 7.73 22.18 11.04
C ARG A 338 9.06 22.80 10.65
N GLU A 339 9.74 22.28 9.63
CA GLU A 339 10.98 22.86 9.13
C GLU A 339 10.72 24.21 8.48
N PRO A 340 11.56 25.24 8.78
CA PRO A 340 11.42 26.56 8.21
C PRO A 340 11.96 26.64 6.78
N ASP A 341 12.78 25.66 6.36
CA ASP A 341 13.42 25.69 5.06
C ASP A 341 12.42 25.30 3.97
N LEU A 342 12.20 26.21 3.06
CA LEU A 342 11.28 26.04 1.95
C LEU A 342 12.01 26.28 0.65
N ARG A 343 11.87 25.36 -0.31
CA ARG A 343 12.28 25.57 -1.68
C ARG A 343 11.04 25.87 -2.52
N ASN A 344 10.98 27.08 -3.05
CA ASN A 344 9.79 27.58 -3.75
C ASN A 344 8.48 27.55 -2.92
N GLY A 345 8.58 27.56 -1.59
CA GLY A 345 7.46 27.46 -0.68
C GLY A 345 7.06 26.00 -0.33
N ASP A 346 7.88 25.02 -0.72
CA ASP A 346 7.63 23.60 -0.52
C ASP A 346 8.71 22.97 0.37
N PRO A 347 8.37 22.44 1.55
CA PRO A 347 9.33 21.75 2.42
C PRO A 347 9.78 20.39 1.86
N TYR A 348 8.95 19.69 1.09
CA TYR A 348 9.33 18.43 0.46
C TYR A 348 10.40 18.65 -0.61
N ALA A 349 10.24 19.66 -1.48
CA ALA A 349 11.27 20.05 -2.43
C ALA A 349 12.59 20.46 -1.74
N ALA A 350 12.50 21.16 -0.60
CA ALA A 350 13.69 21.49 0.20
C ALA A 350 14.41 20.26 0.73
N TYR A 351 13.65 19.29 1.23
CA TYR A 351 14.18 18.02 1.72
C TYR A 351 14.86 17.21 0.60
N LEU A 352 14.20 17.07 -0.55
CA LEU A 352 14.76 16.40 -1.71
C LEU A 352 16.07 17.05 -2.17
N ASN A 353 16.10 18.39 -2.26
CA ASN A 353 17.30 19.12 -2.61
C ASN A 353 18.44 18.89 -1.61
N ALA A 354 18.15 18.89 -0.31
CA ALA A 354 19.16 18.63 0.73
C ALA A 354 19.74 17.21 0.60
N LEU A 355 18.93 16.19 0.29
CA LEU A 355 19.41 14.84 -0.01
C LEU A 355 20.30 14.81 -1.26
N HIS A 356 19.90 15.50 -2.33
CA HIS A 356 20.67 15.58 -3.57
C HIS A 356 22.03 16.26 -3.36
N GLU A 357 22.08 17.34 -2.60
CA GLU A 357 23.33 18.03 -2.26
C GLU A 357 24.23 17.17 -1.36
N HIS A 358 23.66 16.41 -0.41
CA HIS A 358 24.41 15.52 0.46
C HIS A 358 25.10 14.39 -0.33
N HIS A 359 24.45 13.86 -1.37
CA HIS A 359 24.96 12.80 -2.23
C HIS A 359 25.64 13.33 -3.51
N ALA A 360 26.54 14.31 -3.36
CA ALA A 360 27.17 15.02 -4.48
C ALA A 360 28.00 14.11 -5.43
N THR A 361 28.27 12.87 -5.08
CA THR A 361 29.14 11.95 -5.86
C THR A 361 28.43 10.69 -6.33
N MET A 362 27.14 10.52 -6.04
CA MET A 362 26.35 9.37 -6.48
C MET A 362 24.92 9.80 -6.84
N PRO A 363 24.20 9.04 -7.68
CA PRO A 363 22.78 9.29 -7.95
C PRO A 363 21.94 9.08 -6.70
N THR A 364 20.88 9.88 -6.56
CA THR A 364 19.84 9.69 -5.55
C THR A 364 18.53 9.36 -6.26
N MET A 365 17.81 8.35 -5.78
CA MET A 365 16.45 7.98 -6.26
C MET A 365 15.46 8.01 -5.11
N ILE A 366 14.26 8.46 -5.40
CA ILE A 366 13.11 8.30 -4.51
C ILE A 366 12.41 7.01 -4.92
N THR A 367 12.63 5.97 -4.14
CA THR A 367 12.20 4.61 -4.45
C THR A 367 10.90 4.22 -3.77
N GLU A 368 10.30 5.13 -3.01
CA GLU A 368 8.89 5.19 -2.64
C GLU A 368 8.47 6.64 -2.47
N PHE A 369 7.35 7.01 -3.07
CA PHE A 369 6.64 8.27 -2.87
C PHE A 369 5.17 8.07 -3.22
N GLY A 370 4.29 8.95 -2.75
CA GLY A 370 2.88 8.98 -3.14
C GLY A 370 1.96 9.42 -2.01
N VAL A 371 0.69 9.60 -2.34
CA VAL A 371 -0.40 9.86 -1.39
C VAL A 371 -1.55 8.88 -1.65
N PRO A 372 -2.20 8.33 -0.61
CA PRO A 372 -3.28 7.38 -0.80
C PRO A 372 -4.63 8.07 -1.04
N SER A 373 -5.53 7.38 -1.76
CA SER A 373 -6.91 7.80 -2.01
C SER A 373 -7.88 7.17 -1.01
N SER A 374 -7.95 7.65 0.21
CA SER A 374 -8.76 7.09 1.30
C SER A 374 -9.66 8.14 1.96
N LEU A 375 -10.71 7.69 2.66
CA LEU A 375 -11.52 8.55 3.53
C LEU A 375 -10.76 8.97 4.79
N GLY A 376 -9.99 8.04 5.37
CA GLY A 376 -9.17 8.30 6.55
C GLY A 376 -7.80 8.85 6.18
N SER A 377 -7.23 9.68 7.06
CA SER A 377 -5.87 10.19 6.97
C SER A 377 -5.09 9.82 8.22
N ALA A 378 -3.80 9.50 8.07
CA ALA A 378 -2.92 9.16 9.19
C ALA A 378 -1.88 10.25 9.50
N HIS A 379 -1.52 11.08 8.53
CA HIS A 379 -0.65 12.23 8.72
C HIS A 379 -1.14 13.40 7.88
N SER A 380 -1.15 14.59 8.47
CA SER A 380 -1.36 15.81 7.69
C SER A 380 -0.05 16.21 7.02
N GLY A 381 -0.09 16.57 5.76
CA GLY A 381 1.07 17.00 4.98
C GLY A 381 1.04 18.47 4.60
N PRO A 382 2.19 19.09 4.33
CA PRO A 382 2.23 20.43 3.76
C PRO A 382 1.52 20.50 2.40
N LEU A 383 0.93 21.63 2.10
CA LEU A 383 0.27 21.93 0.82
C LEU A 383 -0.91 20.98 0.49
N GLY A 384 -1.54 20.39 1.50
CA GLY A 384 -2.65 19.46 1.32
C GLY A 384 -2.21 18.09 0.74
N ARG A 385 -0.95 17.70 0.95
CA ARG A 385 -0.41 16.39 0.57
C ARG A 385 -0.48 15.43 1.75
N ASP A 386 -1.69 15.23 2.28
CA ASP A 386 -1.96 14.41 3.45
C ASP A 386 -1.80 12.91 3.13
N GLN A 387 -1.57 12.10 4.15
CA GLN A 387 -1.62 10.65 4.01
C GLN A 387 -3.07 10.16 4.04
N GLY A 388 -3.86 10.54 3.07
CA GLY A 388 -5.28 10.19 2.94
C GLY A 388 -6.18 11.42 2.84
N GLU A 389 -7.50 11.20 2.93
CA GLU A 389 -8.55 12.22 2.69
C GLU A 389 -8.54 12.79 1.26
N HIS A 390 -8.02 12.02 0.31
CA HIS A 390 -8.02 12.34 -1.12
C HIS A 390 -8.98 11.46 -1.90
N SER A 391 -9.69 12.03 -2.86
CA SER A 391 -10.33 11.24 -3.91
C SER A 391 -9.27 10.59 -4.82
N GLU A 392 -9.65 9.53 -5.53
CA GLU A 392 -8.71 8.89 -6.48
C GLU A 392 -8.14 9.89 -7.49
N ALA A 393 -8.98 10.75 -8.07
CA ALA A 393 -8.53 11.74 -9.04
C ALA A 393 -7.57 12.77 -8.44
N GLU A 394 -7.76 13.13 -7.18
CA GLU A 394 -6.89 14.06 -6.46
C GLU A 394 -5.55 13.41 -6.10
N ALA A 395 -5.56 12.18 -5.57
CA ALA A 395 -4.34 11.42 -5.28
C ALA A 395 -3.49 11.25 -6.56
N MET A 396 -4.08 10.83 -7.66
CA MET A 396 -3.37 10.67 -8.94
C MET A 396 -2.79 11.99 -9.49
N ARG A 397 -3.46 13.12 -9.23
CA ARG A 397 -2.94 14.46 -9.58
C ARG A 397 -1.71 14.80 -8.74
N ILE A 398 -1.81 14.62 -7.42
CA ILE A 398 -0.72 14.88 -6.47
C ILE A 398 0.48 13.97 -6.81
N ASP A 399 0.27 12.69 -7.03
CA ASP A 399 1.32 11.73 -7.38
C ASP A 399 2.03 12.10 -8.68
N GLY A 400 1.29 12.59 -9.68
CA GLY A 400 1.86 13.11 -10.90
C GLY A 400 2.68 14.38 -10.68
N GLU A 401 2.27 15.27 -9.77
CA GLU A 401 3.02 16.47 -9.39
C GLU A 401 4.30 16.11 -8.63
N LEU A 402 4.22 15.20 -7.66
CA LEU A 402 5.37 14.68 -6.92
C LEU A 402 6.42 14.06 -7.85
N LEU A 403 6.00 13.27 -8.84
CA LEU A 403 6.92 12.67 -9.81
C LEU A 403 7.70 13.72 -10.61
N ARG A 404 7.05 14.83 -11.01
CA ARG A 404 7.73 15.95 -11.70
C ARG A 404 8.69 16.65 -10.76
N GLU A 405 8.27 16.94 -9.54
CA GLU A 405 9.08 17.59 -8.51
C GLU A 405 10.33 16.76 -8.17
N ILE A 406 10.19 15.45 -7.98
CA ILE A 406 11.33 14.54 -7.78
C ILE A 406 12.36 14.70 -8.92
N LYS A 407 11.92 14.81 -10.17
CA LYS A 407 12.83 15.06 -11.30
C LYS A 407 13.44 16.46 -11.26
N GLU A 408 12.65 17.49 -10.95
CA GLU A 408 13.07 18.89 -10.91
C GLU A 408 14.13 19.12 -9.84
N GLU A 409 14.06 18.39 -8.73
CA GLU A 409 15.07 18.42 -7.65
C GLU A 409 16.30 17.52 -7.92
N GLY A 410 16.46 17.05 -9.16
CA GLY A 410 17.69 16.39 -9.63
C GLY A 410 17.81 14.90 -9.29
N MET A 411 16.72 14.27 -8.83
CA MET A 411 16.71 12.84 -8.56
C MET A 411 16.85 12.04 -9.86
N ALA A 412 17.39 10.83 -9.75
CA ALA A 412 17.59 9.93 -10.89
C ALA A 412 16.37 9.03 -11.19
N GLY A 413 15.35 9.07 -10.37
CA GLY A 413 14.11 8.32 -10.56
C GLY A 413 13.12 8.55 -9.42
N GLY A 414 11.85 8.26 -9.70
CA GLY A 414 10.77 8.24 -8.73
C GLY A 414 9.92 6.99 -8.94
N PHE A 415 9.71 6.20 -7.89
CA PHE A 415 8.88 4.99 -7.93
C PHE A 415 7.65 5.22 -7.06
N LEU A 416 6.49 5.22 -7.73
CA LEU A 416 5.23 5.40 -7.03
C LEU A 416 4.94 4.20 -6.14
N PHE A 417 4.68 4.43 -4.91
CA PHE A 417 4.09 3.50 -3.98
C PHE A 417 2.58 3.68 -4.02
N GLU A 418 1.77 2.73 -4.63
CA GLU A 418 2.23 1.48 -5.22
C GLU A 418 1.39 1.07 -6.45
N TRP A 419 1.57 -0.14 -6.97
CA TRP A 419 0.80 -0.60 -8.14
C TRP A 419 -0.66 -0.88 -7.83
N ALA A 420 -0.94 -1.65 -6.79
CA ALA A 420 -2.30 -2.11 -6.47
C ALA A 420 -2.63 -1.91 -4.99
N ASP A 421 -3.87 -1.58 -4.70
CA ASP A 421 -4.37 -1.52 -3.33
C ASP A 421 -4.19 -2.88 -2.62
N GLU A 422 -3.65 -2.87 -1.39
CA GLU A 422 -3.32 -4.07 -0.62
C GLU A 422 -4.13 -4.14 0.69
N TRP A 423 -5.14 -5.00 0.76
CA TRP A 423 -6.08 -5.06 1.88
C TRP A 423 -5.48 -5.53 3.22
N TYR A 424 -4.33 -6.22 3.21
CA TYR A 424 -3.68 -6.66 4.45
C TYR A 424 -3.02 -5.53 5.24
N ARG A 425 -2.81 -4.37 4.62
CA ARG A 425 -2.10 -3.26 5.25
C ARG A 425 -2.87 -2.67 6.42
N LEU A 426 -2.11 -2.21 7.41
CA LEU A 426 -2.58 -1.60 8.65
C LEU A 426 -2.02 -0.19 8.76
N ALA A 427 -2.84 0.78 9.17
CA ALA A 427 -2.40 2.11 9.53
C ALA A 427 -2.27 2.23 11.05
N TRP A 428 -1.31 3.02 11.53
CA TRP A 428 -1.04 3.16 12.96
C TRP A 428 -2.23 3.71 13.74
N ASN A 429 -3.07 4.54 13.12
CA ASN A 429 -4.22 5.20 13.75
C ASN A 429 -5.55 4.44 13.55
N THR A 430 -5.54 3.28 12.91
CA THR A 430 -6.72 2.40 12.77
C THR A 430 -6.49 0.98 13.29
N ILE A 431 -5.24 0.54 13.43
CA ILE A 431 -4.90 -0.82 13.86
C ILE A 431 -5.49 -1.19 15.23
N THR A 432 -5.60 -0.23 16.13
CA THR A 432 -6.19 -0.42 17.47
C THR A 432 -7.70 -0.58 17.46
N HIS A 433 -8.36 -0.27 16.33
CA HIS A 433 -9.80 -0.36 16.13
C HIS A 433 -10.26 -1.66 15.46
N GLN A 434 -9.31 -2.49 14.99
CA GLN A 434 -9.57 -3.60 14.07
C GLN A 434 -9.03 -4.94 14.61
N ASP A 435 -9.56 -6.06 14.11
CA ASP A 435 -8.89 -7.36 14.22
C ASP A 435 -7.79 -7.48 13.17
N ALA A 436 -6.57 -7.15 13.56
CA ALA A 436 -5.40 -7.18 12.68
C ALA A 436 -5.12 -8.58 12.06
N SER A 437 -5.59 -9.67 12.70
CA SER A 437 -5.40 -11.03 12.19
C SER A 437 -6.28 -11.37 10.98
N ARG A 438 -7.32 -10.56 10.73
CA ARG A 438 -8.29 -10.76 9.66
C ARG A 438 -8.35 -9.59 8.67
N ARG A 439 -7.37 -8.67 8.75
CA ARG A 439 -7.34 -7.43 7.98
C ARG A 439 -7.45 -7.65 6.47
N GLN A 440 -6.81 -8.69 5.94
CA GLN A 440 -6.79 -9.04 4.51
C GLN A 440 -8.15 -9.45 3.94
N LEU A 441 -9.16 -9.68 4.79
CA LEU A 441 -10.47 -10.21 4.36
C LEU A 441 -11.50 -9.13 4.03
N TRP A 442 -11.22 -7.87 4.29
CA TRP A 442 -12.12 -6.77 4.00
C TRP A 442 -11.36 -5.48 3.69
N HIS A 443 -12.00 -4.59 2.97
CA HIS A 443 -11.42 -3.34 2.52
C HIS A 443 -11.96 -2.20 3.39
N ASP A 444 -11.09 -1.44 4.04
CA ASP A 444 -11.50 -0.36 4.94
C ASP A 444 -11.18 1.00 4.34
N PRO A 445 -12.20 1.77 3.92
CA PRO A 445 -11.98 3.11 3.39
C PRO A 445 -11.31 4.10 4.35
N LEU A 446 -11.27 3.79 5.65
CA LEU A 446 -10.60 4.63 6.67
C LEU A 446 -9.13 4.26 6.89
N THR A 447 -8.68 3.07 6.45
CA THR A 447 -7.29 2.65 6.59
C THR A 447 -6.50 3.09 5.35
N ASN A 448 -5.87 4.25 5.42
CA ASN A 448 -5.15 4.90 4.32
C ASN A 448 -4.10 4.01 3.64
N GLU A 449 -3.38 3.18 4.40
CA GLU A 449 -2.34 2.27 3.89
C GLU A 449 -2.85 1.26 2.84
N GLN A 450 -4.15 1.02 2.76
CA GLN A 450 -4.74 0.11 1.77
C GLN A 450 -4.96 0.73 0.39
N HIS A 451 -4.79 2.05 0.23
CA HIS A 451 -5.31 2.82 -0.89
C HIS A 451 -4.26 3.54 -1.73
N PHE A 452 -3.01 3.11 -1.70
CA PHE A 452 -1.92 3.72 -2.48
C PHE A 452 -1.89 3.32 -3.96
N GLY A 453 -2.59 2.25 -4.34
CA GLY A 453 -2.50 1.68 -5.69
C GLY A 453 -2.90 2.65 -6.82
N LEU A 454 -2.24 2.53 -7.97
CA LEU A 454 -2.78 2.99 -9.26
C LEU A 454 -3.96 2.12 -9.71
N LEU A 455 -3.94 0.88 -9.27
CA LEU A 455 -4.97 -0.14 -9.49
C LEU A 455 -5.80 -0.29 -8.21
N ALA A 456 -7.07 0.07 -8.28
CA ALA A 456 -8.02 -0.23 -7.21
C ALA A 456 -8.35 -1.73 -7.22
N THR A 457 -8.46 -2.30 -6.03
CA THR A 457 -9.05 -3.62 -5.79
C THR A 457 -10.41 -3.43 -5.14
N ASP A 458 -11.39 -3.08 -5.97
CA ASP A 458 -12.75 -2.81 -5.50
C ASP A 458 -13.42 -4.08 -4.94
N PRO A 459 -14.18 -4.00 -3.84
CA PRO A 459 -14.91 -5.14 -3.32
C PRO A 459 -15.97 -5.65 -4.29
N GLY A 460 -16.37 -6.88 -4.13
CA GLY A 460 -17.46 -7.49 -4.88
C GLY A 460 -18.74 -7.60 -4.04
N PRO A 461 -19.93 -7.61 -4.67
CA PRO A 461 -21.18 -7.77 -3.94
C PRO A 461 -21.27 -9.16 -3.29
N LEU A 462 -21.62 -9.21 -2.00
CA LEU A 462 -21.69 -10.43 -1.18
C LEU A 462 -23.05 -11.12 -1.20
N GLY A 463 -23.86 -10.93 -2.19
CA GLY A 463 -25.13 -11.57 -2.27
C GLY A 463 -26.25 -10.72 -2.87
N GLU A 464 -27.46 -11.25 -2.79
CA GLU A 464 -28.64 -10.54 -3.30
C GLU A 464 -29.04 -9.40 -2.38
N SER A 465 -29.65 -8.36 -2.97
CA SER A 465 -30.23 -7.24 -2.23
C SER A 465 -31.40 -7.70 -1.36
N SER A 466 -31.32 -7.36 -0.08
CA SER A 466 -32.39 -7.64 0.91
C SER A 466 -33.37 -6.47 0.97
N THR A 467 -34.66 -6.75 0.83
CA THR A 467 -35.72 -5.74 1.07
C THR A 467 -35.94 -5.61 2.57
N LEU A 468 -35.60 -4.45 3.14
CA LEU A 468 -35.80 -4.14 4.55
C LEU A 468 -37.14 -3.47 4.85
N LEU A 469 -37.64 -2.69 3.89
CA LEU A 469 -38.93 -2.01 3.97
C LEU A 469 -39.54 -1.95 2.57
N ASP A 470 -40.83 -2.25 2.48
CA ASP A 470 -41.66 -2.01 1.27
C ASP A 470 -43.07 -1.73 1.72
N THR A 471 -43.54 -0.49 1.54
CA THR A 471 -44.84 -0.05 2.05
C THR A 471 -45.37 1.15 1.26
N ASP A 472 -46.66 1.15 0.99
CA ASP A 472 -47.35 2.25 0.30
C ASP A 472 -47.52 3.46 1.22
N GLY A 473 -47.09 4.64 0.77
CA GLY A 473 -47.39 5.92 1.41
C GLY A 473 -46.71 6.20 2.74
N ALA A 474 -45.73 5.38 3.16
CA ALA A 474 -44.98 5.63 4.40
C ALA A 474 -44.01 6.82 4.27
N TRP A 475 -43.73 7.46 5.39
CA TRP A 475 -42.82 8.58 5.51
C TRP A 475 -41.90 8.32 6.72
N PRO A 476 -40.57 8.61 6.67
CA PRO A 476 -39.84 9.31 5.60
C PRO A 476 -39.50 8.45 4.37
N ALA A 477 -39.53 7.12 4.46
CA ALA A 477 -39.22 6.24 3.35
C ALA A 477 -40.34 5.23 3.07
N ARG A 478 -40.56 4.89 1.80
CA ARG A 478 -41.52 3.89 1.32
C ARG A 478 -40.86 2.56 0.93
N GLN A 479 -39.61 2.59 0.49
CA GLN A 479 -38.86 1.37 0.20
C GLN A 479 -37.41 1.53 0.64
N VAL A 480 -36.84 0.46 1.23
CA VAL A 480 -35.42 0.38 1.60
C VAL A 480 -34.93 -0.99 1.22
N ARG A 481 -33.85 -1.02 0.45
CA ARG A 481 -33.10 -2.22 0.15
C ARG A 481 -31.70 -2.10 0.72
N ALA A 482 -31.12 -3.22 1.12
CA ALA A 482 -29.74 -3.29 1.61
C ALA A 482 -28.95 -4.33 0.81
N THR A 483 -27.72 -3.98 0.48
CA THR A 483 -26.72 -4.88 -0.08
C THR A 483 -25.43 -4.68 0.69
N ILE A 484 -24.61 -5.70 0.79
CA ILE A 484 -23.32 -5.60 1.49
C ILE A 484 -22.20 -6.08 0.58
N ASP A 485 -21.03 -5.51 0.80
CA ASP A 485 -19.76 -5.97 0.23
C ASP A 485 -18.66 -5.94 1.29
N GLU A 486 -17.42 -6.15 0.90
CA GLU A 486 -16.26 -6.18 1.80
C GLU A 486 -15.89 -4.81 2.38
N SER A 487 -16.43 -3.69 1.84
CA SER A 487 -16.17 -2.31 2.33
C SER A 487 -17.36 -1.67 3.01
N TYR A 488 -18.58 -1.96 2.53
CA TYR A 488 -19.74 -1.16 2.87
C TYR A 488 -21.02 -1.98 3.14
N LEU A 489 -21.88 -1.40 3.97
CA LEU A 489 -23.31 -1.62 3.92
C LEU A 489 -23.90 -0.58 2.97
N HIS A 490 -24.53 -1.00 1.88
CA HIS A 490 -25.23 -0.14 0.92
C HIS A 490 -26.73 -0.08 1.25
N LEU A 491 -27.29 1.12 1.29
CA LEU A 491 -28.72 1.35 1.39
C LEU A 491 -29.22 2.06 0.13
N ASP A 492 -30.23 1.46 -0.51
CA ASP A 492 -31.01 2.04 -1.58
C ASP A 492 -32.38 2.42 -1.00
N ILE A 493 -32.67 3.71 -0.94
CA ILE A 493 -33.79 4.27 -0.19
C ILE A 493 -34.67 5.08 -1.13
N LYS A 494 -35.93 4.66 -1.24
CA LYS A 494 -36.96 5.45 -1.91
C LYS A 494 -37.74 6.25 -0.86
N LEU A 495 -37.52 7.55 -0.86
CA LEU A 495 -38.17 8.47 0.08
C LEU A 495 -39.68 8.60 -0.21
N GLY A 496 -40.44 9.08 0.75
CA GLY A 496 -41.85 9.41 0.59
C GLY A 496 -42.09 10.57 -0.39
N ASN A 497 -43.34 10.86 -0.70
CA ASN A 497 -43.73 11.86 -1.71
C ASN A 497 -43.25 13.29 -1.41
N SER A 498 -42.84 13.55 -0.19
CA SER A 498 -42.22 14.83 0.24
C SER A 498 -40.94 14.48 0.99
N PRO A 499 -39.79 14.45 0.31
CA PRO A 499 -38.53 14.18 0.96
C PRO A 499 -38.28 15.13 2.15
N PRO A 500 -37.77 14.62 3.30
CA PRO A 500 -37.49 15.48 4.45
C PRO A 500 -36.31 16.41 4.15
N GLY A 501 -36.27 17.56 4.81
CA GLY A 501 -35.06 18.44 4.75
C GLY A 501 -33.85 17.84 5.41
N SER A 502 -34.07 16.96 6.40
CA SER A 502 -33.02 16.17 7.07
C SER A 502 -33.50 14.77 7.38
N LEU A 503 -32.58 13.81 7.37
CA LEU A 503 -32.84 12.42 7.70
C LEU A 503 -31.77 11.92 8.64
N GLN A 504 -32.15 11.29 9.75
CA GLN A 504 -31.26 10.54 10.61
C GLN A 504 -31.43 9.06 10.32
N ILE A 505 -30.34 8.37 10.03
CA ILE A 505 -30.31 6.92 9.83
C ILE A 505 -29.61 6.31 11.04
N GLY A 506 -30.35 5.56 11.84
CA GLY A 506 -29.82 4.86 13.00
C GLY A 506 -29.45 3.42 12.67
N PHE A 507 -28.27 3.00 13.12
CA PHE A 507 -27.73 1.66 12.96
C PHE A 507 -27.52 1.02 14.32
N ASP A 508 -28.16 -0.12 14.55
CA ASP A 508 -28.11 -0.88 15.79
C ASP A 508 -27.38 -2.20 15.49
N VAL A 509 -26.18 -2.34 16.02
CA VAL A 509 -25.24 -3.45 15.72
C VAL A 509 -25.06 -4.40 16.88
N LEU A 510 -25.43 -4.00 18.12
CA LEU A 510 -25.35 -4.82 19.32
C LEU A 510 -26.74 -5.04 19.96
N PRO A 511 -27.07 -6.27 20.42
CA PRO A 511 -28.44 -6.60 20.84
C PRO A 511 -28.86 -6.07 22.22
N SER A 512 -27.99 -5.49 23.01
CA SER A 512 -28.29 -5.16 24.40
C SER A 512 -28.22 -3.66 24.64
N LEU A 513 -29.39 -2.97 24.74
CA LEU A 513 -29.24 -1.55 24.80
C LEU A 513 -30.11 -0.80 25.78
N THR A 514 -29.46 -0.40 26.84
CA THR A 514 -29.67 0.84 27.56
C THR A 514 -28.80 1.94 26.91
N GLY A 515 -29.18 2.42 25.73
CA GLY A 515 -28.37 3.40 25.01
C GLY A 515 -28.89 4.82 25.08
N THR A 516 -28.10 5.78 24.62
CA THR A 516 -28.50 7.17 24.43
C THR A 516 -29.57 7.26 23.33
N PRO A 517 -30.63 8.05 23.52
CA PRO A 517 -31.61 8.27 22.48
C PRO A 517 -30.96 8.86 21.21
N MET A 518 -31.44 8.40 20.06
CA MET A 518 -31.10 8.99 18.77
C MET A 518 -31.54 10.46 18.73
N PRO A 519 -30.74 11.39 18.21
CA PRO A 519 -31.14 12.77 18.09
C PRO A 519 -32.48 12.90 17.38
N GLY A 520 -33.46 13.60 18.00
CA GLY A 520 -34.80 13.77 17.48
C GLY A 520 -35.78 12.62 17.74
N SER A 521 -35.40 11.57 18.48
CA SER A 521 -36.26 10.46 18.91
C SER A 521 -36.17 10.22 20.41
N ALA A 522 -37.29 9.87 21.04
CA ALA A 522 -37.33 9.40 22.41
C ALA A 522 -37.10 7.87 22.52
N ASP A 523 -37.48 7.12 21.48
CA ASP A 523 -37.60 5.67 21.54
C ASP A 523 -36.46 4.92 20.86
N ARG A 524 -35.84 5.50 19.83
CA ARG A 524 -34.76 4.87 19.09
C ARG A 524 -33.41 5.05 19.79
N ARG A 525 -32.66 3.97 19.94
CA ARG A 525 -31.39 3.94 20.65
C ARG A 525 -30.32 3.15 19.89
N PRO A 526 -29.98 3.61 18.65
CA PRO A 526 -29.00 2.92 17.83
C PRO A 526 -27.59 3.04 18.39
N ASP A 527 -26.65 2.30 17.84
CA ASP A 527 -25.23 2.33 18.19
C ASP A 527 -24.43 3.35 17.39
N ALA A 528 -24.86 3.62 16.16
CA ALA A 528 -24.34 4.67 15.28
C ALA A 528 -25.46 5.42 14.58
N VAL A 529 -25.22 6.67 14.20
CA VAL A 529 -26.18 7.54 13.51
C VAL A 529 -25.50 8.28 12.37
N PHE A 530 -26.08 8.21 11.18
CA PHE A 530 -25.78 9.12 10.07
C PHE A 530 -26.82 10.23 10.03
N ALA A 531 -26.39 11.43 10.35
CA ALA A 531 -27.23 12.62 10.34
C ALA A 531 -27.05 13.36 9.00
N LEU A 532 -28.01 13.24 8.08
CA LEU A 532 -27.96 13.83 6.75
C LEU A 532 -28.81 15.11 6.68
N ASN A 533 -28.25 16.20 6.19
CA ASN A 533 -28.95 17.39 5.74
C ASN A 533 -29.12 17.29 4.22
N LEU A 534 -30.29 16.83 3.78
CA LEU A 534 -30.57 16.54 2.37
C LEU A 534 -30.65 17.81 1.51
N ILE A 535 -31.03 18.94 2.11
CA ILE A 535 -31.11 20.24 1.41
C ILE A 535 -29.70 20.84 1.29
N GLY A 536 -28.91 20.85 2.39
CA GLY A 536 -27.58 21.41 2.45
C GLY A 536 -26.49 20.50 1.88
N GLN A 537 -26.83 19.27 1.51
CA GLN A 537 -25.91 18.23 1.01
C GLN A 537 -24.71 17.99 1.94
N THR A 538 -24.96 17.99 3.24
CA THR A 538 -23.95 17.71 4.28
C THR A 538 -24.41 16.58 5.18
N GLY A 539 -23.46 15.93 5.86
CA GLY A 539 -23.80 14.89 6.83
C GLY A 539 -22.68 14.63 7.81
N GLN A 540 -23.04 14.00 8.92
CA GLN A 540 -22.12 13.64 10.00
C GLN A 540 -22.49 12.27 10.55
N ALA A 541 -21.48 11.40 10.69
CA ALA A 541 -21.58 10.15 11.43
C ALA A 541 -21.26 10.38 12.90
N TYR A 542 -22.05 9.78 13.77
CA TYR A 542 -21.85 9.73 15.20
C TYR A 542 -21.86 8.29 15.68
N VAL A 543 -21.02 7.99 16.65
CA VAL A 543 -20.99 6.73 17.38
C VAL A 543 -21.29 6.99 18.86
N ARG A 544 -21.82 6.00 19.56
CA ARG A 544 -22.04 6.11 21.02
C ARG A 544 -20.72 6.18 21.76
N ASP A 545 -20.67 6.93 22.87
CA ASP A 545 -19.49 7.04 23.72
C ASP A 545 -18.79 5.69 24.03
N GLN A 546 -19.59 4.62 24.24
CA GLN A 546 -19.04 3.28 24.56
C GLN A 546 -18.39 2.56 23.39
N LEU A 547 -18.66 2.99 22.17
CA LEU A 547 -18.11 2.41 20.93
C LEU A 547 -17.10 3.33 20.25
N ASP A 548 -16.83 4.49 20.83
CA ASP A 548 -15.81 5.42 20.34
C ASP A 548 -14.41 4.81 20.48
N PRO A 549 -13.68 4.55 19.37
CA PRO A 549 -12.38 3.91 19.44
C PRO A 549 -11.23 4.87 19.78
N LEU A 550 -11.38 6.18 19.60
CA LEU A 550 -10.29 7.16 19.76
C LEU A 550 -9.56 7.08 21.11
N PRO A 551 -10.21 6.77 22.26
CA PRO A 551 -9.52 6.58 23.53
C PRO A 551 -8.54 5.40 23.58
N LEU A 552 -8.53 4.52 22.57
CA LEU A 552 -7.51 3.47 22.43
C LEU A 552 -6.18 4.02 21.91
N ASP A 553 -6.22 5.12 21.17
CA ASP A 553 -5.05 5.74 20.54
C ASP A 553 -4.45 6.84 21.40
N ALA A 554 -5.32 7.73 21.94
CA ALA A 554 -4.88 8.86 22.72
C ALA A 554 -5.95 9.30 23.75
N ASP A 555 -5.48 9.88 24.85
CA ASP A 555 -6.34 10.58 25.82
C ASP A 555 -6.58 12.02 25.31
N VAL A 556 -7.67 12.19 24.58
CA VAL A 556 -8.05 13.47 23.96
C VAL A 556 -9.13 14.14 24.80
N PRO A 557 -8.87 15.35 25.37
CA PRO A 557 -9.87 16.09 26.11
C PRO A 557 -11.11 16.42 25.28
N ASP A 558 -12.30 16.34 25.89
CA ASP A 558 -13.57 16.66 25.22
C ASP A 558 -13.58 18.04 24.53
N ALA A 559 -12.85 19.02 25.08
CA ALA A 559 -12.75 20.36 24.51
C ALA A 559 -11.99 20.44 23.18
N GLN A 560 -11.24 19.38 22.82
CA GLN A 560 -10.52 19.25 21.54
C GLN A 560 -11.28 18.39 20.53
N ARG A 561 -12.36 17.73 20.97
CA ARG A 561 -13.24 16.91 20.13
C ARG A 561 -14.23 17.78 19.36
N GLY A 562 -14.63 17.31 18.20
CA GLY A 562 -15.69 17.93 17.41
C GLY A 562 -17.04 17.94 18.14
N PRO A 563 -17.96 18.84 17.74
CA PRO A 563 -19.27 18.96 18.39
C PRO A 563 -20.14 17.73 18.13
N ALA A 564 -20.84 17.25 19.18
CA ALA A 564 -21.76 16.13 19.08
C ALA A 564 -22.95 16.30 20.04
N PRO A 565 -24.10 15.65 19.77
CA PRO A 565 -25.17 15.55 20.73
C PRO A 565 -24.73 14.84 22.02
N PRO A 566 -25.36 15.11 23.17
CA PRO A 566 -25.01 14.44 24.42
C PRO A 566 -25.07 12.91 24.35
N GLY A 567 -23.98 12.23 24.76
CA GLY A 567 -23.84 10.77 24.72
C GLY A 567 -23.47 10.20 23.35
N TRP A 568 -23.14 11.07 22.41
CA TRP A 568 -22.64 10.74 21.08
C TRP A 568 -21.24 11.33 20.89
N ARG A 569 -20.44 10.71 20.01
CA ARG A 569 -19.14 11.20 19.56
C ARG A 569 -19.09 11.30 18.04
N PRO A 570 -18.50 12.37 17.47
CA PRO A 570 -18.14 12.31 16.06
C PRO A 570 -17.09 11.21 15.86
N PHE A 571 -17.09 10.56 14.74
CA PHE A 571 -16.04 9.58 14.43
C PHE A 571 -14.78 10.34 14.01
N GLU A 572 -13.75 10.25 14.83
CA GLU A 572 -12.48 10.99 14.63
C GLU A 572 -11.30 10.03 14.63
N LEU A 573 -10.31 10.33 13.77
CA LEU A 573 -9.02 9.64 13.72
C LEU A 573 -7.91 10.58 14.16
N LEU A 574 -6.92 10.02 14.85
CA LEU A 574 -5.70 10.73 15.21
C LEU A 574 -4.83 10.88 13.97
N THR A 575 -4.35 12.10 13.66
CA THR A 575 -3.48 12.37 12.51
C THR A 575 -2.10 12.90 12.89
N ASP A 576 -1.94 13.39 14.13
CA ASP A 576 -0.64 13.75 14.68
C ASP A 576 -0.66 13.43 16.19
N PRO A 577 0.16 12.48 16.67
CA PRO A 577 0.27 12.14 18.09
C PRO A 577 1.10 13.17 18.87
N ALA A 578 1.86 14.04 18.19
CA ALA A 578 2.62 15.10 18.84
C ALA A 578 1.70 16.21 19.36
N LYS A 579 2.18 17.03 20.28
CA LYS A 579 1.37 18.13 20.83
C LYS A 579 1.57 19.41 20.01
N PRO A 580 0.49 20.12 19.64
CA PRO A 580 -0.91 19.80 19.93
C PRO A 580 -1.42 18.62 19.11
N ILE A 581 -2.19 17.72 19.74
CA ILE A 581 -2.84 16.58 19.06
C ILE A 581 -3.71 17.10 17.92
N GLN A 582 -3.63 16.45 16.77
CA GLN A 582 -4.48 16.74 15.61
C GLN A 582 -5.43 15.57 15.33
N LEU A 583 -6.66 15.91 14.95
CA LEU A 583 -7.73 14.96 14.67
C LEU A 583 -8.33 15.25 13.29
N GLN A 584 -8.57 14.20 12.54
CA GLN A 584 -9.44 14.24 11.37
C GLN A 584 -10.88 13.92 11.78
N ASN A 585 -11.87 14.66 11.30
CA ASN A 585 -13.27 14.28 11.36
C ASN A 585 -13.59 13.23 10.26
N ALA A 586 -13.26 11.97 10.51
CA ALA A 586 -13.51 10.86 9.58
C ALA A 586 -15.01 10.50 9.46
N GLY A 587 -15.85 11.06 10.34
CA GLY A 587 -17.29 10.94 10.28
C GLY A 587 -17.99 11.93 9.35
N LEU A 588 -17.27 12.76 8.61
CA LEU A 588 -17.85 13.66 7.62
C LEU A 588 -18.46 12.88 6.45
N LEU A 589 -19.78 12.97 6.28
CA LEU A 589 -20.52 12.24 5.23
C LEU A 589 -20.65 13.13 3.99
N ARG A 590 -19.74 12.96 3.04
CA ARG A 590 -19.72 13.71 1.78
C ARG A 590 -20.84 13.25 0.85
N SER A 591 -21.55 14.20 0.26
CA SER A 591 -22.55 13.95 -0.80
C SER A 591 -21.88 14.06 -2.16
N GLY A 592 -22.14 13.12 -3.06
CA GLY A 592 -21.59 13.12 -4.41
C GLY A 592 -22.02 11.90 -5.21
N ASP A 593 -21.69 11.90 -6.50
CA ASP A 593 -21.84 10.75 -7.37
C ASP A 593 -20.68 9.78 -7.14
N PHE A 594 -20.97 8.53 -6.83
CA PHE A 594 -19.98 7.52 -6.48
C PHE A 594 -19.03 7.15 -7.64
N ASP A 595 -19.42 7.38 -8.88
CA ASP A 595 -18.59 7.13 -10.06
C ASP A 595 -17.56 8.24 -10.29
N THR A 596 -17.80 9.44 -9.77
CA THR A 596 -16.94 10.62 -9.98
C THR A 596 -16.24 11.11 -8.72
N ASP A 597 -16.79 10.78 -7.55
CA ASP A 597 -16.19 11.12 -6.24
C ASP A 597 -16.07 9.86 -5.37
N SER A 598 -14.86 9.34 -5.27
CA SER A 598 -14.57 8.16 -4.45
C SER A 598 -14.76 8.40 -2.95
N LEU A 599 -14.79 9.65 -2.48
CA LEU A 599 -15.05 10.01 -1.08
C LEU A 599 -16.54 10.21 -0.76
N ALA A 600 -17.43 10.25 -1.76
CA ALA A 600 -18.85 10.40 -1.50
C ALA A 600 -19.42 9.19 -0.74
N LEU A 601 -20.21 9.42 0.28
CA LEU A 601 -20.86 8.37 1.08
C LEU A 601 -22.38 8.34 0.90
N TRP A 602 -22.96 9.33 0.26
CA TRP A 602 -24.36 9.34 -0.09
C TRP A 602 -24.65 10.21 -1.31
N HIS A 603 -25.72 9.86 -2.02
CA HIS A 603 -26.20 10.59 -3.19
C HIS A 603 -27.71 10.65 -3.17
N LEU A 604 -28.28 11.83 -3.47
CA LEU A 604 -29.73 12.04 -3.59
C LEU A 604 -30.07 12.51 -5.01
N ASP A 605 -30.80 11.68 -5.74
CA ASP A 605 -31.50 12.08 -6.99
C ASP A 605 -33.01 12.06 -6.79
N LYS A 606 -33.62 13.24 -6.69
CA LYS A 606 -35.07 13.45 -6.45
C LYS A 606 -35.55 12.81 -5.15
N ASP A 607 -36.23 11.65 -5.23
CA ASP A 607 -36.70 10.86 -4.11
C ASP A 607 -35.90 9.58 -3.86
N HIS A 608 -34.80 9.40 -4.60
CA HIS A 608 -33.91 8.25 -4.50
C HIS A 608 -32.63 8.61 -3.79
N LEU A 609 -32.48 8.11 -2.57
CA LEU A 609 -31.26 8.30 -1.74
C LEU A 609 -30.47 6.99 -1.69
N THR A 610 -29.24 7.03 -2.16
CA THR A 610 -28.27 5.96 -1.99
C THR A 610 -27.26 6.33 -0.91
N VAL A 611 -26.92 5.38 -0.04
CA VAL A 611 -25.94 5.56 1.04
C VAL A 611 -25.02 4.36 1.08
N ARG A 612 -23.72 4.59 1.11
CA ARG A 612 -22.71 3.55 1.41
C ARG A 612 -22.10 3.85 2.78
N VAL A 613 -22.17 2.86 3.66
CA VAL A 613 -21.81 2.98 5.07
C VAL A 613 -20.55 2.17 5.31
N PRO A 614 -19.37 2.80 5.48
CA PRO A 614 -18.15 2.08 5.83
C PRO A 614 -18.33 1.27 7.12
N TRP A 615 -17.86 0.03 7.13
CA TRP A 615 -18.00 -0.86 8.29
C TRP A 615 -17.39 -0.27 9.56
N ALA A 616 -16.26 0.42 9.44
CA ALA A 616 -15.58 1.05 10.57
C ALA A 616 -16.44 2.14 11.23
N LEU A 617 -17.25 2.90 10.48
CA LEU A 617 -18.18 3.90 11.03
C LEU A 617 -19.35 3.27 11.82
N LEU A 618 -19.54 1.97 11.72
CA LEU A 618 -20.45 1.17 12.54
C LEU A 618 -19.72 0.41 13.66
N ALA A 619 -18.47 0.75 13.93
CA ALA A 619 -17.61 0.10 14.93
C ALA A 619 -17.33 -1.39 14.64
N PHE A 620 -17.44 -1.87 13.38
CA PHE A 620 -16.96 -3.20 13.04
C PHE A 620 -15.43 -3.22 13.05
N ALA A 621 -14.89 -4.11 13.88
CA ALA A 621 -13.47 -4.44 13.89
C ALA A 621 -13.13 -5.50 12.81
N ASP A 622 -14.12 -6.32 12.44
CA ASP A 622 -14.07 -7.28 11.34
C ASP A 622 -15.48 -7.61 10.83
N PRO A 623 -15.91 -7.07 9.68
CA PRO A 623 -17.20 -7.39 9.09
C PRO A 623 -17.25 -8.83 8.55
N SER A 624 -16.09 -9.44 8.21
CA SER A 624 -16.03 -10.80 7.68
C SER A 624 -16.50 -11.86 8.68
N SER A 625 -16.36 -11.61 9.97
CA SER A 625 -16.86 -12.45 11.07
C SER A 625 -18.01 -11.79 11.86
N ARG A 626 -18.43 -10.58 11.47
CA ARG A 626 -19.42 -9.74 12.16
C ARG A 626 -19.01 -9.32 13.57
N GLU A 627 -17.73 -9.04 13.77
CA GLU A 627 -17.23 -8.60 15.07
C GLU A 627 -17.22 -7.08 15.20
N ILE A 628 -17.89 -6.60 16.25
CA ILE A 628 -17.87 -5.20 16.69
C ILE A 628 -16.72 -5.01 17.68
N GLY A 629 -15.94 -3.96 17.46
CA GLY A 629 -14.91 -3.51 18.38
C GLY A 629 -15.53 -2.70 19.54
N VAL A 630 -15.35 -3.16 20.75
CA VAL A 630 -15.84 -2.47 21.95
C VAL A 630 -14.65 -2.10 22.83
N PRO A 631 -14.31 -0.79 22.92
CA PRO A 631 -13.27 -0.33 23.83
C PRO A 631 -13.61 -0.60 25.29
N ARG A 632 -12.73 -1.28 26.01
CA ARG A 632 -12.87 -1.54 27.45
C ARG A 632 -11.52 -1.48 28.14
N SER A 633 -11.39 -0.61 29.13
CA SER A 633 -10.18 -0.51 29.96
C SER A 633 -8.89 -0.38 29.13
N GLY A 634 -8.91 0.45 28.07
CA GLY A 634 -7.76 0.71 27.20
C GLY A 634 -7.41 -0.42 26.24
N LYS A 635 -8.34 -1.35 25.97
CA LYS A 635 -8.16 -2.45 25.00
C LYS A 635 -9.41 -2.62 24.16
N LEU A 636 -9.23 -3.02 22.91
CA LEU A 636 -10.32 -3.46 22.07
C LEU A 636 -10.77 -4.88 22.50
N THR A 637 -12.08 -5.06 22.65
CA THR A 637 -12.73 -6.36 22.87
C THR A 637 -13.74 -6.61 21.77
N PHE A 638 -13.96 -7.86 21.38
CA PHE A 638 -14.84 -8.20 20.28
C PHE A 638 -16.19 -8.74 20.78
N GLN A 639 -17.26 -8.34 20.09
CA GLN A 639 -18.60 -8.87 20.29
C GLN A 639 -19.25 -9.16 18.94
N THR A 640 -19.78 -10.37 18.79
CA THR A 640 -20.44 -10.76 17.54
C THR A 640 -21.78 -10.04 17.36
N SER A 641 -21.93 -9.36 16.23
CA SER A 641 -23.19 -8.72 15.83
C SER A 641 -24.19 -9.75 15.26
N PRO A 642 -25.47 -9.64 15.57
CA PRO A 642 -26.52 -10.41 14.89
C PRO A 642 -26.83 -9.90 13.48
N GLY A 643 -26.25 -8.79 13.08
CA GLY A 643 -26.53 -8.01 11.87
C GLY A 643 -26.79 -6.55 12.21
N VAL A 644 -27.13 -5.76 11.23
CA VAL A 644 -27.40 -4.31 11.36
C VAL A 644 -28.89 -4.05 11.27
N ARG A 645 -29.50 -3.51 12.34
CA ARG A 645 -30.88 -3.04 12.31
C ARG A 645 -30.90 -1.57 11.94
N VAL A 646 -31.73 -1.21 10.97
CA VAL A 646 -31.83 0.16 10.45
C VAL A 646 -33.13 0.81 10.95
N SER A 647 -33.06 2.07 11.31
CA SER A 647 -34.20 2.92 11.66
C SER A 647 -34.02 4.34 11.15
N PHE A 648 -35.09 5.03 10.88
CA PHE A 648 -35.06 6.43 10.43
C PHE A 648 -35.78 7.36 11.44
N VAL A 649 -35.29 8.59 11.49
CA VAL A 649 -35.94 9.69 12.18
C VAL A 649 -35.89 10.93 11.28
N ALA A 650 -37.07 11.53 11.06
CA ALA A 650 -37.19 12.75 10.29
C ALA A 650 -38.35 13.59 10.81
N SER A 651 -38.15 14.90 11.08
CA SER A 651 -39.17 15.84 11.58
C SER A 651 -39.99 15.29 12.75
N GLY A 652 -39.35 14.58 13.68
CA GLY A 652 -40.01 14.00 14.87
C GLY A 652 -40.82 12.72 14.60
N THR A 653 -40.73 12.14 13.42
CA THR A 653 -41.37 10.86 13.07
C THR A 653 -40.31 9.75 13.06
N ASP A 654 -40.57 8.69 13.82
CA ASP A 654 -39.74 7.49 13.89
C ASP A 654 -40.27 6.42 12.94
N GLN A 655 -39.40 5.80 12.16
CA GLN A 655 -39.71 4.68 11.30
C GLN A 655 -38.74 3.50 11.57
N ALA A 656 -39.32 2.35 11.94
CA ALA A 656 -38.56 1.10 11.91
C ALA A 656 -38.43 0.64 10.46
N VAL A 657 -37.23 0.25 10.07
CA VAL A 657 -36.95 -0.19 8.70
C VAL A 657 -36.82 -1.71 8.65
N GLY A 658 -35.75 -2.28 9.18
CA GLY A 658 -35.54 -3.72 9.15
C GLY A 658 -34.14 -4.07 9.64
N GLN A 659 -33.78 -5.33 9.45
CA GLN A 659 -32.44 -5.84 9.82
C GLN A 659 -31.85 -6.56 8.62
N VAL A 660 -30.58 -6.26 8.33
CA VAL A 660 -29.75 -7.00 7.39
C VAL A 660 -28.75 -7.86 8.16
N THR A 661 -28.52 -9.06 7.70
CA THR A 661 -27.48 -9.97 8.20
C THR A 661 -26.83 -10.68 7.02
N TRP A 662 -25.66 -11.24 7.24
CA TRP A 662 -24.88 -11.91 6.20
C TRP A 662 -24.13 -13.13 6.75
N ASN A 663 -23.71 -13.99 5.85
CA ASN A 663 -22.83 -15.09 6.19
C ASN A 663 -21.40 -14.59 6.41
N ILE A 664 -20.70 -15.16 7.37
CA ILE A 664 -19.28 -14.92 7.55
C ILE A 664 -18.50 -15.38 6.30
N TRP A 665 -17.40 -14.70 5.99
CA TRP A 665 -16.55 -15.09 4.86
C TRP A 665 -15.08 -15.20 5.28
N THR A 666 -14.34 -16.02 4.55
CA THR A 666 -12.89 -16.24 4.71
C THR A 666 -12.15 -16.10 3.38
N VAL A 667 -12.91 -15.87 2.30
CA VAL A 667 -12.39 -15.57 0.96
C VAL A 667 -13.20 -14.39 0.46
N PRO A 668 -12.59 -13.21 0.33
CA PRO A 668 -13.28 -12.03 -0.19
C PRO A 668 -13.44 -12.09 -1.70
N GLY A 669 -14.48 -11.45 -2.22
CA GLY A 669 -14.60 -11.11 -3.63
C GLY A 669 -13.93 -9.77 -3.93
N TYR A 670 -13.37 -9.61 -5.13
CA TYR A 670 -12.87 -8.32 -5.58
C TYR A 670 -12.81 -8.23 -7.11
N THR A 671 -12.73 -7.00 -7.60
CA THR A 671 -12.47 -6.70 -9.02
C THR A 671 -11.35 -5.67 -9.12
N GLU A 672 -10.61 -5.71 -10.22
CA GLU A 672 -9.52 -4.77 -10.46
C GLU A 672 -9.93 -3.68 -11.45
N ARG A 673 -9.60 -2.45 -11.12
CA ARG A 673 -9.91 -1.25 -11.92
C ARG A 673 -8.76 -0.26 -11.85
N ILE A 674 -8.44 0.40 -12.97
CA ILE A 674 -7.57 1.59 -12.94
C ILE A 674 -8.30 2.73 -12.23
N LYS A 675 -7.65 3.36 -11.26
CA LYS A 675 -8.24 4.47 -10.50
C LYS A 675 -8.56 5.67 -11.38
N SER A 676 -9.58 6.41 -10.97
CA SER A 676 -9.96 7.67 -11.60
C SER A 676 -8.77 8.65 -11.53
N GLY A 677 -8.51 9.36 -12.63
CA GLY A 677 -7.40 10.32 -12.68
C GLY A 677 -6.01 9.71 -13.01
N ALA A 678 -5.86 8.39 -13.16
CA ALA A 678 -4.58 7.76 -13.50
C ALA A 678 -3.95 8.31 -14.81
N SER A 679 -4.75 8.91 -15.70
CA SER A 679 -4.23 9.63 -16.85
C SER A 679 -3.36 10.82 -16.47
N GLN A 680 -3.58 11.47 -15.33
CA GLN A 680 -2.77 12.59 -14.83
C GLN A 680 -1.37 12.11 -14.41
N PHE A 681 -1.32 10.97 -13.69
CA PHE A 681 -0.04 10.32 -13.38
C PHE A 681 0.69 9.87 -14.66
N ARG A 682 -0.03 9.27 -15.62
CA ARG A 682 0.52 8.89 -16.92
C ARG A 682 1.16 10.08 -17.64
N ASP A 683 0.47 11.20 -17.70
CA ASP A 683 0.98 12.42 -18.37
C ASP A 683 2.25 12.95 -17.69
N ALA A 684 2.34 12.82 -16.36
CA ALA A 684 3.57 13.11 -15.61
C ALA A 684 4.68 12.11 -16.00
N ALA A 685 4.43 10.81 -15.96
CA ALA A 685 5.42 9.78 -16.30
C ALA A 685 5.98 9.94 -17.72
N LEU A 686 5.15 10.34 -18.68
CA LEU A 686 5.57 10.63 -20.04
C LEU A 686 6.38 11.94 -20.11
N SER A 687 5.96 12.99 -19.41
CA SER A 687 6.66 14.29 -19.44
C SER A 687 8.08 14.21 -18.88
N VAL A 688 8.29 13.40 -17.84
CA VAL A 688 9.62 13.24 -17.22
C VAL A 688 10.59 12.42 -18.07
N THR A 689 10.10 11.67 -19.05
CA THR A 689 10.94 10.88 -19.97
C THR A 689 11.20 11.56 -21.31
N GLY A 690 10.66 12.77 -21.54
CA GLY A 690 10.80 13.50 -22.81
C GLY A 690 10.06 12.83 -23.98
N GLY A 691 8.95 12.16 -23.70
CA GLY A 691 8.09 11.43 -24.63
C GLY A 691 7.18 12.32 -25.45
#